data_a69beaadb2aaab24cf7b1bdf1b980e89
#
_entry.id   a69beaadb2aaab24cf7b1bdf1b980e89
#
_cell.length_a   1.000
_cell.length_b   1.000
_cell.length_c   1.000
_cell.angle_alpha   90.00
_cell.angle_beta   90.00
_cell.angle_gamma   90.00
#
_symmetry.space_group_name_H-M   'P 1'
#
loop_
_entity.id
_entity.type
_entity.pdbx_description
1 polymer ?
#
loop_
_entity_poly.entity_id
_entity_poly.type
_entity_poly.pdbx_seq_one_letter_code
_entity_poly.pdbx_strand_id
1 'polypeptide(L)'
;MRSLIVAACLCSLSVAQDSSDNNATRSVSTKENPGTQSSAAAINSYKFPEIVVVGNIDSSLTSVGDSYGGTQKISRTMIESMPSGNGDFVQLLRTNPNVQFSSTNRQSTTLGEISPANISINGAKYWQNNFMLDGANMNNDLDPARNPGGNPTRFSAFDTMNSVSQGMAIDSDFLRSVEVHDSGVSAKYGGFTGGVVEAKTRDPRAGFHGKFSMQHTEDSWTRYHIYGDEQNFENSATPLNQPRFDKWITRLNLEGTVTEDLGLMFGYTNTRSKIPLKAYDRRYNADTTITERVQRRNIDNYFLKALWYATDRLTITPSVTYAPERNKMFNDHVKDSYADMKSGGLNLALKTDYDGDFARFNQNLSYSKLESSRDAENEYYRAWQYSNVKNWGSKILSAAAIEGGFGDLDQTQKSLSYNGDLEFNEFDIGGSKHRFITGFEFKKQEAKFNVRKEFMTASGIAPLPAGVHDCDPNDELCSIDDSFARLGRSGQFFTRKSYYKGNTKVDMKSLAVYLEDEIKINDLTLRPGVRLSRDDYMKQTTAAPRFNSYYDIFGDGDSILSFGANRYYGRNLFTYKLREGREGLATTYTRPRNAYTQNWTQLPKDPSLTKFNELRVPYEDELVFGAKQKLGNFEFFGKYVSRKGRDQIIKSTRRDLGLAPDPNYQSNYQTFTNDGRSENKILTFGVKTIDDYEAFGTLNGFELGFEHIRMKTNNTIYDEKLDRETLEDEKIVEYDGKLMRLSELPAQDYARPWTASLNIITKIPSYGISVNNFFSFKGSQEAIARTGKTPAGKYPARYDKYEKVNLGKSYSWDARIGYAKKMAGEVEFFTNLDIYNVLNKRNKARLSSDTSLDLVYEAGRQFWLEAGIRW
;
A
#
# COMPACT_ATOMS: atom_id res chain seq x y z
N MET A 1 -12.13 -7.93 27.28
CA MET A 1 -12.19 -6.66 26.56
C MET A 1 -13.34 -6.55 25.54
N ARG A 2 -14.26 -7.51 25.45
CA ARG A 2 -15.46 -7.44 24.59
C ARG A 2 -16.68 -6.79 25.26
N SER A 3 -16.63 -6.51 26.55
CA SER A 3 -17.79 -6.06 27.34
C SER A 3 -17.75 -4.61 27.82
N LEU A 4 -16.75 -3.82 27.43
CA LEU A 4 -16.61 -2.43 27.90
C LEU A 4 -16.92 -1.34 26.86
N ILE A 5 -17.21 -1.71 25.61
CA ILE A 5 -17.46 -0.75 24.51
C ILE A 5 -18.97 -0.53 24.26
N VAL A 6 -19.84 -1.39 24.80
CA VAL A 6 -21.30 -1.29 24.58
C VAL A 6 -22.03 -0.42 25.62
N ALA A 7 -21.38 -0.07 26.73
CA ALA A 7 -22.02 0.64 27.85
C ALA A 7 -21.97 2.18 27.78
N ALA A 8 -21.34 2.77 26.77
CA ALA A 8 -21.18 4.24 26.69
C ALA A 8 -22.16 4.94 25.71
N CYS A 9 -23.03 4.21 25.02
CA CYS A 9 -23.94 4.77 24.00
C CYS A 9 -25.42 4.74 24.34
N LEU A 10 -25.81 4.43 25.55
CA LEU A 10 -27.24 4.37 25.93
C LEU A 10 -27.53 5.14 27.21
N CYS A 11 -27.35 6.45 27.22
CA CYS A 11 -28.01 7.33 28.20
C CYS A 11 -28.07 8.74 27.65
N SER A 12 -29.23 9.14 27.24
CA SER A 12 -29.87 10.45 27.22
C SER A 12 -30.58 10.78 25.90
N LEU A 13 -31.72 10.15 25.73
CA LEU A 13 -32.83 10.73 25.00
C LEU A 13 -33.85 11.17 26.07
N SER A 14 -33.87 12.45 26.44
CA SER A 14 -35.00 13.08 27.06
C SER A 14 -35.37 14.33 26.27
N VAL A 15 -36.57 14.24 25.78
CA VAL A 15 -37.37 15.22 25.08
C VAL A 15 -37.49 16.49 25.90
N ALA A 16 -37.35 17.65 25.27
CA ALA A 16 -37.99 18.88 25.71
C ALA A 16 -38.65 19.52 24.50
N GLN A 17 -39.95 19.61 24.59
CA GLN A 17 -40.90 20.29 23.71
C GLN A 17 -41.04 21.77 24.12
N ASP A 18 -41.35 22.57 23.11
CA ASP A 18 -42.09 23.85 23.08
C ASP A 18 -41.49 25.12 23.66
N SER A 19 -41.36 26.13 22.80
CA SER A 19 -42.41 27.09 22.55
C SER A 19 -42.01 28.19 21.53
N SER A 20 -42.97 28.52 20.72
CA SER A 20 -43.15 29.61 19.77
C SER A 20 -42.78 31.01 20.27
N ASP A 21 -42.23 31.89 19.42
CA ASP A 21 -43.03 32.94 18.73
C ASP A 21 -42.18 34.02 18.03
N ASN A 22 -42.55 34.24 16.79
CA ASN A 22 -42.79 35.51 16.08
C ASN A 22 -41.75 36.61 15.85
N ASN A 23 -41.58 36.83 14.54
CA ASN A 23 -41.65 38.13 13.83
C ASN A 23 -40.48 39.13 13.80
N ALA A 24 -39.90 39.38 12.68
CA ALA A 24 -40.24 40.51 11.78
C ALA A 24 -39.04 40.96 10.94
N THR A 25 -39.30 40.94 9.66
CA THR A 25 -38.69 41.68 8.56
C THR A 25 -38.08 43.04 8.89
N ARG A 26 -36.85 43.31 8.39
CA ARG A 26 -36.62 44.56 7.63
C ARG A 26 -35.32 44.51 6.84
N SER A 27 -35.48 44.65 5.53
CA SER A 27 -34.46 45.04 4.55
C SER A 27 -34.01 46.47 4.74
N VAL A 28 -32.71 46.77 4.67
CA VAL A 28 -32.20 48.06 4.13
C VAL A 28 -30.88 47.81 3.46
N SER A 29 -30.83 48.09 2.15
CA SER A 29 -29.62 48.24 1.37
C SER A 29 -28.95 49.58 1.67
N THR A 30 -27.64 49.67 1.73
CA THR A 30 -26.89 50.86 1.29
C THR A 30 -25.45 50.50 0.84
N LYS A 31 -25.06 51.22 -0.15
CA LYS A 31 -23.84 51.19 -0.99
C LYS A 31 -22.52 51.52 -0.27
N GLU A 32 -21.48 51.02 -0.90
CA GLU A 32 -20.07 51.38 -0.95
C GLU A 32 -19.58 52.74 -0.42
N ASN A 33 -18.43 52.77 0.23
CA ASN A 33 -17.22 53.36 -0.30
C ASN A 33 -15.95 53.03 0.51
N PRO A 34 -14.75 53.08 -0.11
CA PRO A 34 -13.55 52.48 0.44
C PRO A 34 -12.66 53.50 1.17
N GLY A 35 -11.87 53.05 2.09
CA GLY A 35 -10.72 53.78 2.59
C GLY A 35 -10.43 53.64 4.07
N THR A 36 -9.21 53.29 4.30
CA THR A 36 -8.39 53.36 5.54
C THR A 36 -8.17 52.08 6.29
N GLN A 37 -6.97 51.60 6.12
CA GLN A 37 -6.33 50.62 7.03
C GLN A 37 -6.31 51.15 8.47
N SER A 38 -6.75 50.35 9.40
CA SER A 38 -6.26 50.38 10.77
C SER A 38 -6.20 48.92 11.28
N SER A 39 -4.99 48.53 11.62
CA SER A 39 -4.69 47.28 12.33
C SER A 39 -5.39 47.23 13.69
N ALA A 40 -6.47 46.49 13.73
CA ALA A 40 -7.01 45.96 14.98
C ALA A 40 -7.10 44.44 14.81
N ALA A 41 -6.34 43.71 15.62
CA ALA A 41 -6.40 42.29 15.71
C ALA A 41 -7.84 41.90 16.08
N ALA A 42 -8.59 41.39 15.10
CA ALA A 42 -9.89 40.81 15.33
C ALA A 42 -9.68 39.50 16.09
N ILE A 43 -10.05 39.48 17.34
CA ILE A 43 -10.23 38.25 18.14
C ILE A 43 -11.41 37.51 17.50
N ASN A 44 -11.10 36.61 16.59
CA ASN A 44 -12.07 35.68 16.05
C ASN A 44 -12.32 34.59 17.10
N SER A 45 -13.47 34.65 17.76
CA SER A 45 -14.02 33.49 18.45
C SER A 45 -14.16 32.36 17.45
N TYR A 46 -13.38 31.29 17.62
CA TYR A 46 -13.46 30.10 16.79
C TYR A 46 -14.79 29.40 17.05
N LYS A 47 -15.82 29.74 16.28
CA LYS A 47 -17.03 28.92 16.14
C LYS A 47 -16.76 27.89 15.05
N PHE A 48 -17.27 26.66 15.21
CA PHE A 48 -17.28 25.69 14.09
C PHE A 48 -17.83 26.40 12.85
N PRO A 49 -17.11 26.34 11.72
CA PRO A 49 -17.52 27.10 10.54
C PRO A 49 -18.91 26.63 10.10
N GLU A 50 -19.91 27.51 10.15
CA GLU A 50 -21.07 27.38 9.28
C GLU A 50 -20.59 27.15 7.85
N ILE A 51 -21.34 26.39 7.05
CA ILE A 51 -21.01 26.15 5.63
C ILE A 51 -21.06 27.51 4.91
N VAL A 52 -20.01 28.27 5.02
CA VAL A 52 -19.78 29.43 4.17
C VAL A 52 -19.11 28.90 2.91
N VAL A 53 -19.86 28.90 1.81
CA VAL A 53 -19.33 28.70 0.47
C VAL A 53 -18.47 29.93 0.12
N VAL A 54 -17.31 30.00 0.69
CA VAL A 54 -16.20 30.82 0.17
C VAL A 54 -15.40 29.88 -0.70
N GLY A 55 -14.93 30.32 -1.87
CA GLY A 55 -14.20 29.52 -2.84
C GLY A 55 -13.07 28.70 -2.19
N ASN A 56 -13.40 27.55 -1.72
CA ASN A 56 -12.65 26.82 -0.71
C ASN A 56 -11.90 25.68 -1.44
N ILE A 57 -10.63 25.53 -1.16
CA ILE A 57 -9.74 24.47 -1.65
C ILE A 57 -10.41 23.09 -1.59
N ASP A 58 -11.33 22.87 -0.63
CA ASP A 58 -12.03 21.61 -0.46
C ASP A 58 -13.20 21.39 -1.45
N SER A 59 -13.64 22.42 -2.20
CA SER A 59 -14.73 22.34 -3.19
C SER A 59 -14.27 22.20 -4.65
N SER A 60 -12.96 22.34 -4.93
CA SER A 60 -12.44 22.27 -6.30
C SER A 60 -12.68 20.91 -6.96
N LEU A 61 -13.11 20.92 -8.24
CA LEU A 61 -13.28 19.73 -9.07
C LEU A 61 -11.96 19.22 -9.65
N THR A 62 -10.86 19.94 -9.46
CA THR A 62 -9.51 19.56 -9.90
C THR A 62 -8.55 19.54 -8.72
N SER A 63 -7.39 18.91 -8.90
CA SER A 63 -6.34 18.91 -7.88
C SER A 63 -5.80 20.32 -7.66
N VAL A 64 -5.45 20.62 -6.41
CA VAL A 64 -4.81 21.90 -6.03
C VAL A 64 -3.38 21.66 -5.56
N GLY A 65 -2.60 22.73 -5.42
CA GLY A 65 -1.20 22.70 -4.99
C GLY A 65 -0.21 22.91 -6.11
N ASP A 66 1.07 22.87 -5.76
CA ASP A 66 2.18 23.24 -6.64
C ASP A 66 2.70 22.03 -7.41
N SER A 67 1.92 21.55 -8.40
CA SER A 67 2.28 20.35 -9.17
C SER A 67 3.65 20.50 -9.87
N TYR A 68 4.03 21.70 -10.29
CA TYR A 68 5.35 22.02 -10.85
C TYR A 68 6.47 21.95 -9.79
N GLY A 69 6.17 22.16 -8.52
CA GLY A 69 7.08 22.00 -7.38
C GLY A 69 7.00 20.61 -6.72
N GLY A 70 6.10 19.74 -7.19
CA GLY A 70 5.99 18.36 -6.72
C GLY A 70 4.93 18.10 -5.66
N THR A 71 3.99 19.02 -5.43
CA THR A 71 2.88 18.81 -4.47
C THR A 71 1.54 18.85 -5.18
N GLN A 72 0.74 17.78 -4.99
CA GLN A 72 -0.64 17.71 -5.46
C GLN A 72 -1.55 17.37 -4.29
N LYS A 73 -2.66 18.09 -4.17
CA LYS A 73 -3.71 17.83 -3.17
C LYS A 73 -5.02 17.47 -3.87
N ILE A 74 -5.58 16.33 -3.54
CA ILE A 74 -6.89 15.84 -3.97
C ILE A 74 -7.92 16.33 -2.94
N SER A 75 -8.90 17.12 -3.38
CA SER A 75 -9.92 17.73 -2.54
C SER A 75 -11.01 16.73 -2.12
N ARG A 76 -11.82 17.08 -1.12
CA ARG A 76 -13.00 16.30 -0.73
C ARG A 76 -13.97 16.13 -1.91
N THR A 77 -14.20 17.18 -2.67
CA THR A 77 -15.08 17.15 -3.85
C THR A 77 -14.59 16.16 -4.92
N MET A 78 -13.29 16.13 -5.18
CA MET A 78 -12.71 15.12 -6.08
C MET A 78 -12.89 13.70 -5.52
N ILE A 79 -12.62 13.49 -4.21
CA ILE A 79 -12.77 12.20 -3.55
C ILE A 79 -14.19 11.65 -3.75
N GLU A 80 -15.21 12.47 -3.54
CA GLU A 80 -16.61 12.08 -3.69
C GLU A 80 -17.03 11.84 -5.14
N SER A 81 -16.39 12.56 -6.07
CA SER A 81 -16.74 12.49 -7.50
C SER A 81 -16.07 11.35 -8.24
N MET A 82 -15.00 10.77 -7.72
CA MET A 82 -14.22 9.72 -8.40
C MET A 82 -14.73 8.32 -8.08
N PRO A 83 -14.65 7.36 -9.05
CA PRO A 83 -14.91 5.95 -8.75
C PRO A 83 -14.01 5.44 -7.62
N SER A 84 -14.61 4.90 -6.56
CA SER A 84 -13.92 4.53 -5.33
C SER A 84 -13.44 3.07 -5.28
N GLY A 85 -13.96 2.18 -6.14
CA GLY A 85 -13.59 0.77 -6.14
C GLY A 85 -13.78 0.12 -4.76
N ASN A 86 -12.71 -0.43 -4.20
CA ASN A 86 -12.72 -1.02 -2.86
C ASN A 86 -12.77 0.02 -1.71
N GLY A 87 -12.87 1.32 -2.01
CA GLY A 87 -12.95 2.41 -1.00
C GLY A 87 -11.60 2.92 -0.49
N ASP A 88 -10.50 2.25 -0.80
CA ASP A 88 -9.16 2.64 -0.37
C ASP A 88 -8.68 3.95 -1.02
N PHE A 89 -8.10 4.85 -0.22
CA PHE A 89 -7.66 6.16 -0.68
C PHE A 89 -6.51 6.12 -1.69
N VAL A 90 -5.72 5.06 -1.73
CA VAL A 90 -4.62 4.93 -2.70
C VAL A 90 -5.14 4.95 -4.14
N GLN A 91 -6.36 4.45 -4.39
CA GLN A 91 -6.97 4.49 -5.72
C GLN A 91 -7.19 5.92 -6.26
N LEU A 92 -7.29 6.92 -5.38
CA LEU A 92 -7.42 8.33 -5.76
C LEU A 92 -6.15 8.87 -6.39
N LEU A 93 -4.99 8.31 -6.03
CA LEU A 93 -3.67 8.76 -6.48
C LEU A 93 -3.42 8.55 -7.99
N ARG A 94 -4.32 7.83 -8.67
CA ARG A 94 -4.27 7.67 -10.13
C ARG A 94 -4.43 8.98 -10.93
N THR A 95 -4.86 10.07 -10.28
CA THR A 95 -4.90 11.40 -10.87
C THR A 95 -3.53 12.07 -10.89
N ASN A 96 -2.59 11.63 -10.04
CA ASN A 96 -1.22 12.14 -10.09
C ASN A 96 -0.42 11.40 -11.18
N PRO A 97 0.10 12.10 -12.20
CA PRO A 97 0.84 11.46 -13.27
C PRO A 97 2.13 10.77 -12.82
N ASN A 98 2.74 11.22 -11.71
CA ASN A 98 3.96 10.63 -11.15
C ASN A 98 3.73 9.41 -10.25
N VAL A 99 2.46 8.96 -10.12
CA VAL A 99 2.09 7.76 -9.36
C VAL A 99 1.70 6.63 -10.30
N GLN A 100 2.49 5.58 -10.31
CA GLN A 100 2.19 4.37 -11.09
C GLN A 100 1.76 3.23 -10.18
N PHE A 101 0.72 2.50 -10.60
CA PHE A 101 0.19 1.34 -9.90
C PHE A 101 0.89 0.06 -10.36
N SER A 102 1.06 -0.90 -9.44
CA SER A 102 1.53 -2.23 -9.79
C SER A 102 0.69 -2.85 -10.90
N SER A 103 1.33 -3.58 -11.80
CA SER A 103 0.69 -4.35 -12.85
C SER A 103 -0.27 -5.43 -12.33
N THR A 104 -0.23 -5.72 -11.02
CA THR A 104 -1.18 -6.61 -10.33
C THR A 104 -2.48 -5.91 -9.92
N ASN A 105 -2.51 -4.57 -9.95
CA ASN A 105 -3.72 -3.83 -9.62
C ASN A 105 -4.80 -4.07 -10.69
N ARG A 106 -6.02 -4.44 -10.24
CA ARG A 106 -7.18 -4.68 -11.10
C ARG A 106 -6.93 -5.66 -12.24
N GLN A 107 -6.08 -6.67 -12.06
CA GLN A 107 -5.94 -7.75 -13.02
C GLN A 107 -7.21 -8.61 -13.08
N SER A 108 -7.53 -9.13 -14.26
CA SER A 108 -8.79 -9.84 -14.54
C SER A 108 -8.97 -11.10 -13.70
N THR A 109 -7.89 -11.72 -13.25
CA THR A 109 -7.94 -13.01 -12.56
C THR A 109 -8.11 -12.92 -11.05
N THR A 110 -8.00 -11.72 -10.43
CA THR A 110 -8.03 -11.55 -8.96
C THR A 110 -8.97 -10.44 -8.49
N LEU A 111 -10.11 -10.32 -9.14
CA LEU A 111 -11.07 -9.24 -8.88
C LEU A 111 -11.78 -9.35 -7.52
N GLY A 112 -11.72 -10.49 -6.87
CA GLY A 112 -12.21 -10.67 -5.49
C GLY A 112 -11.33 -10.02 -4.41
N GLU A 113 -10.09 -9.60 -4.72
CA GLU A 113 -9.20 -8.98 -3.74
C GLU A 113 -9.63 -7.57 -3.37
N ILE A 114 -9.36 -7.19 -2.09
CA ILE A 114 -9.79 -5.90 -1.52
C ILE A 114 -8.63 -5.09 -0.94
N SER A 115 -7.46 -5.70 -0.77
CA SER A 115 -6.29 -5.00 -0.21
C SER A 115 -5.85 -3.84 -1.11
N PRO A 116 -5.32 -2.75 -0.52
CA PRO A 116 -4.82 -1.61 -1.26
C PRO A 116 -3.72 -1.96 -2.27
N ALA A 117 -3.68 -1.24 -3.37
CA ALA A 117 -2.66 -1.43 -4.40
C ALA A 117 -1.30 -0.90 -3.95
N ASN A 118 -0.24 -1.59 -4.38
CA ASN A 118 1.11 -1.04 -4.29
C ASN A 118 1.31 0.04 -5.36
N ILE A 119 1.97 1.14 -4.99
CA ILE A 119 2.26 2.27 -5.88
C ILE A 119 3.73 2.62 -5.90
N SER A 120 4.19 3.09 -7.04
CA SER A 120 5.50 3.70 -7.25
C SER A 120 5.32 5.20 -7.45
N ILE A 121 6.14 6.01 -6.77
CA ILE A 121 6.21 7.45 -6.99
C ILE A 121 7.56 7.76 -7.61
N ASN A 122 7.58 8.39 -8.80
CA ASN A 122 8.80 8.71 -9.56
C ASN A 122 9.73 7.51 -9.78
N GLY A 123 9.17 6.31 -9.99
CA GLY A 123 9.94 5.08 -10.25
C GLY A 123 10.58 4.45 -9.03
N ALA A 124 10.29 4.93 -7.82
CA ALA A 124 10.71 4.29 -6.59
C ALA A 124 9.93 2.98 -6.34
N LYS A 125 10.51 2.10 -5.56
CA LYS A 125 9.82 0.86 -5.15
C LYS A 125 8.73 1.18 -4.14
N TYR A 126 7.63 0.41 -4.16
CA TYR A 126 6.43 0.72 -3.38
C TYR A 126 6.67 0.83 -1.85
N TRP A 127 7.64 0.11 -1.29
CA TRP A 127 8.01 0.24 0.13
C TRP A 127 8.91 1.44 0.45
N GLN A 128 9.33 2.21 -0.56
CA GLN A 128 10.16 3.40 -0.40
C GLN A 128 9.33 4.68 -0.23
N ASN A 129 7.99 4.59 -0.36
CA ASN A 129 7.08 5.71 -0.10
C ASN A 129 6.77 5.83 1.39
N ASN A 130 6.52 7.05 1.87
CA ASN A 130 6.06 7.32 3.22
C ASN A 130 4.55 7.63 3.21
N PHE A 131 3.76 6.83 3.93
CA PHE A 131 2.32 7.03 4.11
C PHE A 131 2.04 7.58 5.49
N MET A 132 1.25 8.67 5.54
CA MET A 132 0.89 9.36 6.77
C MET A 132 -0.62 9.59 6.86
N LEU A 133 -1.15 9.60 8.08
CA LEU A 133 -2.54 9.94 8.41
C LEU A 133 -2.52 11.01 9.50
N ASP A 134 -3.05 12.21 9.19
CA ASP A 134 -3.05 13.38 10.09
C ASP A 134 -1.67 13.67 10.71
N GLY A 135 -0.58 13.52 9.94
CA GLY A 135 0.80 13.72 10.39
C GLY A 135 1.41 12.54 11.15
N ALA A 136 0.68 11.46 11.41
CA ALA A 136 1.21 10.23 11.99
C ALA A 136 1.66 9.25 10.92
N ASN A 137 2.86 8.70 11.07
CA ASN A 137 3.37 7.65 10.17
C ASN A 137 2.59 6.35 10.34
N MET A 138 2.16 5.74 9.24
CA MET A 138 1.40 4.50 9.25
C MET A 138 2.04 3.34 8.46
N ASN A 139 3.32 3.46 8.09
CA ASN A 139 4.01 2.41 7.33
C ASN A 139 4.21 1.14 8.15
N ASN A 140 4.03 0.00 7.50
CA ASN A 140 4.41 -1.29 8.04
C ASN A 140 5.80 -1.68 7.50
N ASP A 141 6.80 -1.66 8.39
CA ASP A 141 8.20 -1.91 8.08
C ASP A 141 8.64 -3.36 8.38
N LEU A 142 7.70 -4.27 8.63
CA LEU A 142 7.99 -5.68 8.96
C LEU A 142 8.63 -6.41 7.79
N ASP A 143 7.88 -6.69 6.73
CA ASP A 143 8.37 -7.37 5.51
C ASP A 143 7.50 -7.03 4.28
N PRO A 144 7.54 -5.79 3.76
CA PRO A 144 6.60 -5.35 2.72
C PRO A 144 6.85 -5.94 1.33
N ALA A 145 8.07 -6.40 1.01
CA ALA A 145 8.43 -6.79 -0.36
C ALA A 145 8.53 -8.30 -0.59
N ARG A 146 8.09 -9.11 0.35
CA ARG A 146 8.20 -10.56 0.21
C ARG A 146 7.35 -11.14 -0.92
N ASN A 147 6.20 -10.53 -1.20
CA ASN A 147 5.30 -10.94 -2.28
C ASN A 147 4.72 -9.69 -2.96
N PRO A 148 5.35 -9.17 -4.00
CA PRO A 148 4.92 -7.94 -4.68
C PRO A 148 3.51 -8.02 -5.29
N GLY A 149 2.96 -9.23 -5.47
CA GLY A 149 1.60 -9.44 -5.97
C GLY A 149 0.49 -9.34 -4.93
N GLY A 150 0.82 -9.17 -3.64
CA GLY A 150 -0.16 -9.01 -2.57
C GLY A 150 -0.95 -10.27 -2.17
N ASN A 151 -0.83 -11.36 -2.93
CA ASN A 151 -1.59 -12.59 -2.71
C ASN A 151 -0.66 -13.77 -2.46
N PRO A 152 -0.52 -14.25 -1.21
CA PRO A 152 0.18 -15.50 -0.97
C PRO A 152 -0.65 -16.64 -1.55
N THR A 153 -0.15 -17.28 -2.60
CA THR A 153 -0.74 -18.51 -3.13
C THR A 153 -0.53 -19.67 -2.18
N ARG A 154 0.57 -19.59 -1.43
CA ARG A 154 0.96 -20.56 -0.40
C ARG A 154 1.63 -19.84 0.74
N PHE A 155 1.26 -20.17 1.97
CA PHE A 155 2.00 -19.82 3.16
C PHE A 155 2.89 -21.00 3.59
N SER A 156 3.96 -20.69 4.29
CA SER A 156 4.95 -21.66 4.80
C SER A 156 5.19 -21.43 6.30
N ALA A 157 6.11 -22.19 6.87
CA ALA A 157 6.42 -22.12 8.30
C ALA A 157 6.73 -20.68 8.78
N PHE A 158 7.40 -19.88 7.97
CA PHE A 158 7.79 -18.51 8.32
C PHE A 158 7.03 -17.42 7.57
N ASP A 159 6.07 -17.79 6.72
CA ASP A 159 5.39 -16.84 5.86
C ASP A 159 4.04 -16.46 6.45
N THR A 160 3.84 -15.17 6.56
CA THR A 160 2.56 -14.54 6.84
C THR A 160 2.07 -13.81 5.59
N MET A 161 0.94 -13.13 5.67
CA MET A 161 0.60 -12.11 4.68
C MET A 161 1.70 -11.05 4.63
N ASN A 162 1.86 -10.47 3.45
CA ASN A 162 2.72 -9.32 3.32
C ASN A 162 2.17 -8.18 4.16
N SER A 163 3.08 -7.46 4.78
CA SER A 163 2.73 -6.17 5.29
C SER A 163 2.44 -5.24 4.11
N VAL A 164 1.24 -4.70 4.06
CA VAL A 164 0.90 -3.64 3.11
C VAL A 164 1.75 -2.42 3.45
N SER A 165 2.48 -1.85 2.47
CA SER A 165 3.41 -0.73 2.71
C SER A 165 2.78 0.44 3.45
N GLN A 166 1.53 0.76 3.15
CA GLN A 166 0.76 1.79 3.83
C GLN A 166 0.23 1.40 5.22
N GLY A 167 0.52 0.17 5.69
CA GLY A 167 0.21 -0.31 7.03
C GLY A 167 -1.26 -0.61 7.30
N MET A 168 -2.17 0.26 6.91
CA MET A 168 -3.62 0.14 7.12
C MET A 168 -4.37 0.54 5.85
N ALA A 169 -5.43 -0.18 5.53
CA ALA A 169 -6.37 0.18 4.46
C ALA A 169 -7.40 1.17 5.02
N ILE A 170 -7.28 2.44 4.69
CA ILE A 170 -8.17 3.51 5.16
C ILE A 170 -9.20 3.84 4.08
N ASP A 171 -10.47 3.81 4.45
CA ASP A 171 -11.55 4.19 3.53
C ASP A 171 -11.51 5.70 3.25
N SER A 172 -11.61 6.06 1.98
CA SER A 172 -11.56 7.44 1.49
C SER A 172 -12.70 8.33 2.02
N ASP A 173 -13.78 7.72 2.50
CA ASP A 173 -14.94 8.47 3.04
C ASP A 173 -14.61 9.21 4.36
N PHE A 174 -13.59 8.79 5.09
CA PHE A 174 -13.12 9.50 6.28
C PHE A 174 -12.27 10.74 5.96
N LEU A 175 -11.81 10.89 4.71
CA LEU A 175 -10.81 11.86 4.35
C LEU A 175 -11.42 13.19 3.89
N ARG A 176 -10.77 14.29 4.29
CA ARG A 176 -10.97 15.63 3.74
C ARG A 176 -10.12 15.81 2.49
N SER A 177 -8.88 15.36 2.52
CA SER A 177 -7.95 15.48 1.39
C SER A 177 -6.86 14.43 1.43
N VAL A 178 -6.23 14.22 0.29
CA VAL A 178 -4.99 13.44 0.16
C VAL A 178 -3.95 14.31 -0.52
N GLU A 179 -2.78 14.46 0.10
CA GLU A 179 -1.65 15.22 -0.44
C GLU A 179 -0.55 14.24 -0.89
N VAL A 180 -0.01 14.47 -2.08
CA VAL A 180 1.13 13.74 -2.62
C VAL A 180 2.28 14.69 -2.80
N HIS A 181 3.41 14.40 -2.15
CA HIS A 181 4.67 15.10 -2.36
C HIS A 181 5.58 14.16 -3.14
N ASP A 182 5.67 14.38 -4.44
CA ASP A 182 6.42 13.50 -5.34
C ASP A 182 7.86 13.98 -5.61
N SER A 183 8.16 15.26 -5.46
CA SER A 183 9.49 15.88 -5.63
C SER A 183 9.58 17.18 -4.82
N GLY A 184 10.80 17.74 -4.67
CA GLY A 184 10.99 18.99 -3.95
C GLY A 184 10.55 18.96 -2.48
N VAL A 185 10.57 17.80 -1.84
CA VAL A 185 9.93 17.55 -0.54
C VAL A 185 10.66 18.26 0.59
N SER A 186 9.91 18.96 1.45
CA SER A 186 10.42 19.70 2.63
C SER A 186 11.26 18.84 3.57
N ALA A 187 12.20 19.48 4.28
CA ALA A 187 13.03 18.84 5.33
C ALA A 187 12.21 18.28 6.51
N LYS A 188 10.97 18.73 6.69
CA LYS A 188 10.01 18.18 7.64
C LYS A 188 9.80 16.66 7.45
N TYR A 189 9.76 16.19 6.22
CA TYR A 189 9.49 14.79 5.89
C TYR A 189 10.77 13.98 5.77
N GLY A 190 10.75 12.77 6.38
CA GLY A 190 11.85 11.81 6.35
C GLY A 190 11.37 10.37 6.13
N GLY A 191 12.31 9.42 6.08
CA GLY A 191 12.00 8.00 5.99
C GLY A 191 11.42 7.56 4.63
N PHE A 192 11.83 8.19 3.52
CA PHE A 192 11.40 7.83 2.17
C PHE A 192 12.53 8.08 1.16
N THR A 193 12.48 7.36 0.05
CA THR A 193 13.24 7.65 -1.18
C THR A 193 12.32 7.75 -2.40
N GLY A 194 11.05 7.38 -2.27
CA GLY A 194 9.99 7.61 -3.26
C GLY A 194 9.33 8.97 -3.11
N GLY A 195 8.16 8.99 -2.53
CA GLY A 195 7.40 10.20 -2.20
C GLY A 195 6.72 10.08 -0.85
N VAL A 196 5.99 11.14 -0.49
CA VAL A 196 5.15 11.18 0.71
C VAL A 196 3.69 11.28 0.30
N VAL A 197 2.85 10.45 0.90
CA VAL A 197 1.40 10.50 0.77
C VAL A 197 0.81 10.80 2.13
N GLU A 198 0.21 11.96 2.29
CA GLU A 198 -0.43 12.39 3.52
C GLU A 198 -1.95 12.44 3.36
N ALA A 199 -2.65 11.54 4.02
CA ALA A 199 -4.10 11.55 4.12
C ALA A 199 -4.52 12.39 5.32
N LYS A 200 -5.46 13.33 5.11
CA LYS A 200 -6.04 14.19 6.15
C LYS A 200 -7.49 13.84 6.34
N THR A 201 -7.87 13.52 7.57
CA THR A 201 -9.25 13.17 7.93
C THR A 201 -10.13 14.40 7.98
N ARG A 202 -11.44 14.20 7.82
CA ARG A 202 -12.45 15.26 7.97
C ARG A 202 -12.50 15.75 9.42
N ASP A 203 -12.91 17.00 9.58
CA ASP A 203 -13.24 17.59 10.86
C ASP A 203 -14.75 17.52 11.07
N PRO A 204 -15.23 17.35 12.31
CA PRO A 204 -16.66 17.36 12.62
C PRO A 204 -17.28 18.73 12.29
N ARG A 205 -18.46 18.73 11.68
CA ARG A 205 -19.22 19.93 11.34
C ARG A 205 -20.13 20.35 12.48
N ALA A 206 -20.55 21.61 12.49
CA ALA A 206 -21.58 22.12 13.41
C ALA A 206 -22.91 21.41 13.18
N GLY A 207 -23.68 21.20 14.26
CA GLY A 207 -24.94 20.44 14.22
C GLY A 207 -24.70 18.93 14.30
N PHE A 208 -25.68 18.13 13.95
CA PHE A 208 -25.57 16.67 13.89
C PHE A 208 -25.79 16.18 12.46
N HIS A 209 -24.79 15.50 11.92
CA HIS A 209 -24.79 15.00 10.56
C HIS A 209 -24.46 13.51 10.53
N GLY A 210 -24.96 12.83 9.53
CA GLY A 210 -24.65 11.43 9.32
C GLY A 210 -24.68 11.04 7.85
N LYS A 211 -24.04 9.92 7.56
CA LYS A 211 -24.09 9.25 6.27
C LYS A 211 -24.14 7.75 6.49
N PHE A 212 -25.08 7.08 5.84
CA PHE A 212 -25.11 5.63 5.74
C PHE A 212 -25.17 5.22 4.27
N SER A 213 -24.32 4.31 3.83
CA SER A 213 -24.38 3.77 2.46
C SER A 213 -23.95 2.31 2.38
N MET A 214 -24.42 1.65 1.33
CA MET A 214 -24.00 0.31 0.93
C MET A 214 -23.57 0.34 -0.53
N GLN A 215 -22.45 -0.31 -0.83
CA GLN A 215 -21.90 -0.44 -2.19
C GLN A 215 -21.67 -1.92 -2.50
N HIS A 216 -21.97 -2.33 -3.72
CA HIS A 216 -21.91 -3.72 -4.15
C HIS A 216 -21.31 -3.89 -5.53
N THR A 217 -20.63 -5.01 -5.74
CA THR A 217 -20.24 -5.57 -7.04
C THR A 217 -20.07 -7.09 -6.94
N GLU A 218 -20.23 -7.79 -8.04
CA GLU A 218 -20.05 -9.25 -8.12
C GLU A 218 -19.49 -9.69 -9.46
N ASP A 219 -19.13 -10.97 -9.56
CA ASP A 219 -18.59 -11.55 -10.79
C ASP A 219 -19.56 -11.42 -11.98
N SER A 220 -20.87 -11.57 -11.81
CA SER A 220 -21.87 -11.45 -12.88
C SER A 220 -21.93 -10.04 -13.49
N TRP A 221 -21.51 -9.02 -12.74
CA TRP A 221 -21.40 -7.62 -13.17
C TRP A 221 -20.04 -7.29 -13.79
N THR A 222 -19.21 -8.31 -14.02
CA THR A 222 -17.82 -8.15 -14.47
C THR A 222 -17.56 -8.96 -15.73
N ARG A 223 -16.83 -8.38 -16.69
CA ARG A 223 -16.29 -9.10 -17.84
C ARG A 223 -14.84 -9.50 -17.55
N TYR A 224 -14.58 -10.78 -17.65
CA TYR A 224 -13.23 -11.34 -17.52
C TYR A 224 -12.50 -11.34 -18.86
N HIS A 225 -11.20 -11.09 -18.81
CA HIS A 225 -10.28 -11.30 -19.93
C HIS A 225 -9.24 -12.33 -19.50
N ILE A 226 -9.38 -13.54 -19.98
CA ILE A 226 -8.54 -14.68 -19.59
C ILE A 226 -7.60 -15.05 -20.74
N TYR A 227 -6.38 -15.48 -20.38
CA TYR A 227 -5.42 -16.08 -21.29
C TYR A 227 -5.46 -17.59 -21.14
N GLY A 228 -5.54 -18.32 -22.27
CA GLY A 228 -5.58 -19.77 -22.28
C GLY A 228 -6.97 -20.35 -22.07
N ASP A 229 -7.07 -21.41 -21.31
CA ASP A 229 -8.26 -22.24 -21.16
C ASP A 229 -9.23 -21.64 -20.11
N GLU A 230 -10.38 -21.15 -20.56
CA GLU A 230 -11.44 -20.62 -19.69
C GLU A 230 -11.98 -21.69 -18.73
N GLN A 231 -12.03 -22.94 -19.14
CA GLN A 231 -12.51 -24.04 -18.27
C GLN A 231 -11.56 -24.25 -17.07
N ASN A 232 -10.26 -24.09 -17.26
CA ASN A 232 -9.29 -24.13 -16.17
C ASN A 232 -9.45 -22.94 -15.22
N PHE A 233 -9.79 -21.76 -15.75
CA PHE A 233 -10.11 -20.60 -14.93
C PHE A 233 -11.37 -20.84 -14.08
N GLU A 234 -12.47 -21.28 -14.70
CA GLU A 234 -13.75 -21.56 -14.03
C GLU A 234 -13.63 -22.62 -12.90
N ASN A 235 -12.73 -23.56 -13.06
CA ASN A 235 -12.50 -24.65 -12.09
C ASN A 235 -11.25 -24.44 -11.24
N SER A 236 -10.83 -23.20 -11.05
CA SER A 236 -9.61 -22.89 -10.30
C SER A 236 -9.70 -23.26 -8.82
N ALA A 237 -8.61 -23.83 -8.30
CA ALA A 237 -8.38 -24.05 -6.88
C ALA A 237 -7.43 -22.99 -6.27
N THR A 238 -6.80 -22.16 -7.11
CA THR A 238 -5.81 -21.17 -6.66
C THR A 238 -6.41 -19.77 -6.52
N PRO A 239 -6.04 -19.01 -5.46
CA PRO A 239 -6.47 -17.62 -5.31
C PRO A 239 -5.91 -16.68 -6.38
N LEU A 240 -5.01 -17.12 -7.27
CA LEU A 240 -4.55 -16.35 -8.43
C LEU A 240 -5.59 -16.30 -9.56
N ASN A 241 -6.57 -17.20 -9.56
CA ASN A 241 -7.63 -17.26 -10.54
C ASN A 241 -8.97 -17.35 -9.80
N GLN A 242 -9.68 -16.23 -9.73
CA GLN A 242 -10.93 -16.06 -8.99
C GLN A 242 -12.10 -15.88 -9.96
N PRO A 243 -12.70 -16.95 -10.46
CA PRO A 243 -13.78 -16.87 -11.44
C PRO A 243 -15.07 -16.29 -10.84
N ARG A 244 -15.25 -16.43 -9.53
CA ARG A 244 -16.39 -15.92 -8.80
C ARG A 244 -15.99 -15.09 -7.60
N PHE A 245 -16.73 -14.02 -7.35
CA PHE A 245 -16.63 -13.20 -6.15
C PHE A 245 -17.93 -12.41 -5.89
N ASP A 246 -18.13 -12.04 -4.64
CA ASP A 246 -19.23 -11.20 -4.17
C ASP A 246 -18.66 -10.19 -3.17
N LYS A 247 -18.75 -8.88 -3.46
CA LYS A 247 -18.19 -7.79 -2.66
C LYS A 247 -19.24 -6.82 -2.16
N TRP A 248 -19.12 -6.45 -0.89
CA TRP A 248 -19.94 -5.44 -0.24
C TRP A 248 -19.10 -4.46 0.55
N ILE A 249 -19.45 -3.19 0.48
CA ILE A 249 -18.91 -2.15 1.35
C ILE A 249 -20.06 -1.48 2.07
N THR A 250 -19.99 -1.43 3.40
CA THR A 250 -20.98 -0.74 4.24
C THR A 250 -20.28 0.40 4.94
N ARG A 251 -20.85 1.62 4.89
CA ARG A 251 -20.30 2.82 5.50
C ARG A 251 -21.31 3.47 6.41
N LEU A 252 -20.84 3.88 7.60
CA LEU A 252 -21.59 4.71 8.56
C LEU A 252 -20.65 5.80 9.07
N ASN A 253 -21.04 7.04 8.90
CA ASN A 253 -20.36 8.19 9.48
C ASN A 253 -21.36 9.02 10.30
N LEU A 254 -20.96 9.42 11.49
CA LEU A 254 -21.72 10.30 12.37
C LEU A 254 -20.78 11.40 12.84
N GLU A 255 -21.21 12.64 12.78
CA GLU A 255 -20.41 13.77 13.22
C GLU A 255 -21.30 14.89 13.76
N GLY A 256 -20.72 15.69 14.65
CA GLY A 256 -21.43 16.85 15.15
C GLY A 256 -20.74 17.52 16.33
N THR A 257 -21.31 18.63 16.76
CA THR A 257 -20.84 19.39 17.92
C THR A 257 -21.54 18.92 19.19
N VAL A 258 -20.75 18.70 20.24
CA VAL A 258 -21.26 18.39 21.60
C VAL A 258 -21.41 19.66 22.42
N THR A 259 -20.46 20.57 22.28
CA THR A 259 -20.46 21.93 22.81
C THR A 259 -20.01 22.90 21.72
N GLU A 260 -20.04 24.20 21.98
CA GLU A 260 -19.53 25.21 21.03
C GLU A 260 -18.06 25.01 20.67
N ASP A 261 -17.29 24.40 21.58
CA ASP A 261 -15.83 24.20 21.41
C ASP A 261 -15.44 22.76 21.12
N LEU A 262 -16.37 21.78 21.19
CA LEU A 262 -16.07 20.36 21.06
C LEU A 262 -16.93 19.70 19.99
N GLY A 263 -16.28 19.23 18.95
CA GLY A 263 -16.87 18.39 17.91
C GLY A 263 -16.38 16.94 17.97
N LEU A 264 -17.26 16.01 17.63
CA LEU A 264 -16.94 14.59 17.55
C LEU A 264 -17.28 14.04 16.16
N MET A 265 -16.46 13.10 15.70
CA MET A 265 -16.72 12.33 14.49
C MET A 265 -16.47 10.84 14.77
N PHE A 266 -17.44 10.02 14.41
CA PHE A 266 -17.33 8.56 14.39
C PHE A 266 -17.52 8.04 12.98
N GLY A 267 -16.68 7.11 12.55
CA GLY A 267 -16.78 6.43 11.26
C GLY A 267 -16.62 4.93 11.40
N TYR A 268 -17.44 4.19 10.66
CA TYR A 268 -17.31 2.75 10.49
C TYR A 268 -17.42 2.38 9.01
N THR A 269 -16.48 1.59 8.51
CA THR A 269 -16.58 0.98 7.19
C THR A 269 -16.22 -0.50 7.29
N ASN A 270 -17.00 -1.35 6.62
CA ASN A 270 -16.69 -2.75 6.42
C ASN A 270 -16.64 -3.06 4.92
N THR A 271 -15.49 -3.48 4.44
CA THR A 271 -15.28 -3.99 3.08
C THR A 271 -15.09 -5.50 3.16
N ARG A 272 -15.94 -6.27 2.51
CA ARG A 272 -15.89 -7.73 2.52
C ARG A 272 -15.98 -8.30 1.11
N SER A 273 -15.29 -9.43 0.89
CA SER A 273 -15.36 -10.22 -0.34
C SER A 273 -15.43 -11.71 -0.03
N LYS A 274 -16.30 -12.43 -0.73
CA LYS A 274 -16.35 -13.90 -0.77
C LYS A 274 -15.80 -14.35 -2.11
N ILE A 275 -14.93 -15.37 -2.08
CA ILE A 275 -14.25 -15.90 -3.25
C ILE A 275 -14.41 -17.42 -3.24
N PRO A 276 -15.44 -17.98 -3.89
CA PRO A 276 -15.61 -19.40 -4.05
C PRO A 276 -14.55 -19.96 -5.01
N LEU A 277 -13.84 -21.01 -4.58
CA LEU A 277 -12.82 -21.72 -5.35
C LEU A 277 -13.06 -23.24 -5.23
N LYS A 278 -12.48 -24.03 -6.12
CA LYS A 278 -12.45 -25.47 -5.96
C LYS A 278 -11.42 -25.88 -4.91
N ALA A 279 -11.67 -26.97 -4.20
CA ALA A 279 -10.69 -27.49 -3.23
C ALA A 279 -9.43 -27.97 -3.93
N TYR A 280 -9.59 -28.56 -5.11
CA TYR A 280 -8.51 -29.11 -5.93
C TYR A 280 -8.78 -28.81 -7.41
N ASP A 281 -7.73 -28.55 -8.16
CA ASP A 281 -7.81 -28.41 -9.61
C ASP A 281 -8.15 -29.77 -10.26
N ARG A 282 -9.00 -29.77 -11.27
CA ARG A 282 -9.42 -30.97 -12.01
C ARG A 282 -8.23 -31.78 -12.56
N ARG A 283 -7.12 -31.14 -12.90
CA ARG A 283 -5.90 -31.81 -13.38
C ARG A 283 -5.23 -32.66 -12.32
N TYR A 284 -5.49 -32.38 -11.05
CA TYR A 284 -4.85 -33.03 -9.90
C TYR A 284 -5.77 -33.99 -9.17
N ASN A 285 -7.06 -34.01 -9.51
CA ASN A 285 -8.05 -34.80 -8.80
C ASN A 285 -8.99 -35.54 -9.76
N ALA A 286 -8.50 -36.63 -10.35
CA ALA A 286 -9.24 -37.39 -11.37
C ALA A 286 -10.52 -38.06 -10.85
N ASP A 287 -10.64 -38.34 -9.54
CA ASP A 287 -11.63 -39.26 -8.99
C ASP A 287 -12.58 -38.68 -7.95
N THR A 288 -12.53 -37.39 -7.63
CA THR A 288 -13.35 -36.84 -6.55
C THR A 288 -14.35 -35.79 -7.03
N THR A 289 -15.49 -35.77 -6.39
CA THR A 289 -16.45 -34.68 -6.43
C THR A 289 -15.71 -33.35 -6.16
N ILE A 290 -15.70 -32.44 -7.14
CA ILE A 290 -15.05 -31.15 -7.00
C ILE A 290 -15.81 -30.35 -5.95
N THR A 291 -15.33 -30.38 -4.70
CA THR A 291 -15.90 -29.60 -3.61
C THR A 291 -15.48 -28.14 -3.73
N GLU A 292 -16.42 -27.26 -3.45
CA GLU A 292 -16.17 -25.84 -3.38
C GLU A 292 -15.67 -25.46 -1.97
N ARG A 293 -14.65 -24.58 -1.91
CA ARG A 293 -14.14 -23.97 -0.69
C ARG A 293 -14.19 -22.47 -0.84
N VAL A 294 -14.60 -21.76 0.21
CA VAL A 294 -14.77 -20.31 0.16
C VAL A 294 -13.62 -19.63 0.88
N GLN A 295 -12.87 -18.81 0.17
CA GLN A 295 -12.00 -17.83 0.77
C GLN A 295 -12.78 -16.54 1.07
N ARG A 296 -12.35 -15.78 2.07
CA ARG A 296 -12.97 -14.52 2.45
C ARG A 296 -11.92 -13.46 2.66
N ARG A 297 -12.26 -12.22 2.33
CA ARG A 297 -11.49 -11.02 2.62
C ARG A 297 -12.38 -10.11 3.44
N ASN A 298 -11.83 -9.49 4.48
CA ASN A 298 -12.56 -8.55 5.31
C ASN A 298 -11.64 -7.46 5.83
N ILE A 299 -12.01 -6.21 5.60
CA ILE A 299 -11.37 -5.02 6.16
C ILE A 299 -12.43 -4.27 6.95
N ASP A 300 -12.18 -4.06 8.23
CA ASP A 300 -12.98 -3.17 9.06
C ASP A 300 -12.20 -1.88 9.31
N ASN A 301 -12.87 -0.74 9.25
CA ASN A 301 -12.33 0.55 9.66
C ASN A 301 -13.21 1.14 10.75
N TYR A 302 -12.64 1.40 11.91
CA TYR A 302 -13.24 2.16 12.99
C TYR A 302 -12.42 3.43 13.17
N PHE A 303 -13.08 4.55 13.09
CA PHE A 303 -12.48 5.86 13.22
C PHE A 303 -13.24 6.68 14.27
N LEU A 304 -12.49 7.29 15.21
CA LEU A 304 -13.04 8.24 16.18
C LEU A 304 -12.08 9.42 16.25
N LYS A 305 -12.63 10.63 16.13
CA LYS A 305 -11.88 11.89 16.23
C LYS A 305 -12.68 12.87 17.08
N ALA A 306 -12.00 13.55 17.98
CA ALA A 306 -12.52 14.75 18.62
C ALA A 306 -11.72 15.96 18.13
N LEU A 307 -12.37 17.10 18.00
CA LEU A 307 -11.77 18.39 17.72
C LEU A 307 -12.21 19.33 18.84
N TRP A 308 -11.24 19.73 19.68
CA TRP A 308 -11.51 20.58 20.83
C TRP A 308 -10.70 21.86 20.75
N TYR A 309 -11.40 22.98 20.65
CA TYR A 309 -10.85 24.32 20.78
C TYR A 309 -10.74 24.67 22.29
N ALA A 310 -9.66 24.17 22.92
CA ALA A 310 -9.45 24.30 24.36
C ALA A 310 -9.29 25.77 24.79
N THR A 311 -8.74 26.61 23.90
CA THR A 311 -8.67 28.07 24.00
C THR A 311 -8.68 28.67 22.59
N ASP A 312 -8.78 29.99 22.47
CA ASP A 312 -8.69 30.71 21.17
C ASP A 312 -7.39 30.41 20.40
N ARG A 313 -6.36 29.89 21.09
CA ARG A 313 -5.03 29.64 20.53
C ARG A 313 -4.64 28.15 20.55
N LEU A 314 -5.37 27.29 21.26
CA LEU A 314 -5.02 25.91 21.44
C LEU A 314 -6.11 24.98 20.95
N THR A 315 -5.79 24.21 19.94
CA THR A 315 -6.64 23.14 19.42
C THR A 315 -6.05 21.78 19.80
N ILE A 316 -6.88 20.88 20.33
CA ILE A 316 -6.49 19.52 20.73
C ILE A 316 -7.33 18.53 19.92
N THR A 317 -6.66 17.63 19.23
CA THR A 317 -7.30 16.67 18.33
C THR A 317 -6.85 15.24 18.64
N PRO A 318 -7.48 14.55 19.59
CA PRO A 318 -7.27 13.11 19.75
C PRO A 318 -7.99 12.33 18.67
N SER A 319 -7.37 11.26 18.19
CA SER A 319 -7.96 10.34 17.23
C SER A 319 -7.59 8.89 17.48
N VAL A 320 -8.48 8.00 17.09
CA VAL A 320 -8.32 6.54 17.12
C VAL A 320 -8.69 6.02 15.76
N THR A 321 -7.78 5.27 15.13
CA THR A 321 -8.02 4.53 13.91
C THR A 321 -7.72 3.07 14.17
N TYR A 322 -8.70 2.19 13.99
CA TYR A 322 -8.51 0.74 14.06
C TYR A 322 -8.97 0.10 12.77
N ALA A 323 -8.02 -0.33 11.96
CA ALA A 323 -8.26 -0.87 10.62
C ALA A 323 -7.64 -2.28 10.47
N PRO A 324 -8.24 -3.31 11.10
CA PRO A 324 -7.82 -4.68 10.93
C PRO A 324 -8.27 -5.25 9.58
N GLU A 325 -7.39 -5.98 8.94
CA GLU A 325 -7.69 -6.83 7.79
C GLU A 325 -7.59 -8.31 8.20
N ARG A 326 -8.58 -9.12 7.80
CA ARG A 326 -8.63 -10.57 8.03
C ARG A 326 -9.01 -11.27 6.75
N ASN A 327 -8.12 -12.12 6.28
CA ASN A 327 -8.30 -12.88 5.05
C ASN A 327 -8.30 -14.37 5.38
N LYS A 328 -9.49 -15.02 5.35
CA LYS A 328 -9.59 -16.46 5.48
C LYS A 328 -9.20 -17.12 4.17
N MET A 329 -8.07 -17.80 4.19
CA MET A 329 -7.44 -18.43 3.03
C MET A 329 -7.18 -19.91 3.26
N PHE A 330 -6.88 -20.62 2.20
CA PHE A 330 -6.34 -21.98 2.25
C PHE A 330 -5.20 -22.09 1.22
N ASN A 331 -4.25 -23.00 1.45
CA ASN A 331 -3.26 -23.35 0.44
C ASN A 331 -3.92 -24.21 -0.65
N ASP A 332 -3.61 -23.89 -1.91
CA ASP A 332 -4.08 -24.66 -3.05
C ASP A 332 -3.58 -26.12 -2.96
N HIS A 333 -4.47 -27.05 -3.26
CA HIS A 333 -4.21 -28.51 -3.23
C HIS A 333 -3.79 -29.10 -1.87
N VAL A 334 -3.98 -28.36 -0.78
CA VAL A 334 -3.66 -28.82 0.58
C VAL A 334 -4.95 -29.03 1.36
N LYS A 335 -5.12 -30.23 1.91
CA LYS A 335 -6.26 -30.61 2.76
C LYS A 335 -6.12 -29.92 4.13
N ASP A 336 -7.24 -29.50 4.72
CA ASP A 336 -7.30 -28.94 6.09
C ASP A 336 -6.29 -27.81 6.34
N SER A 337 -6.19 -26.86 5.38
CA SER A 337 -5.19 -25.81 5.34
C SER A 337 -5.75 -24.40 5.50
N TYR A 338 -6.93 -24.22 6.08
CA TYR A 338 -7.46 -22.89 6.33
C TYR A 338 -6.59 -22.12 7.34
N ALA A 339 -6.43 -20.86 7.07
CA ALA A 339 -5.82 -19.92 7.98
C ALA A 339 -6.47 -18.53 7.85
N ASP A 340 -6.62 -17.85 8.97
CA ASP A 340 -6.93 -16.42 9.01
C ASP A 340 -5.62 -15.64 8.96
N MET A 341 -5.36 -15.01 7.81
CA MET A 341 -4.23 -14.10 7.61
C MET A 341 -4.65 -12.71 8.06
N LYS A 342 -3.85 -12.08 8.91
CA LYS A 342 -4.18 -10.81 9.56
C LYS A 342 -3.18 -9.75 9.18
N SER A 343 -3.65 -8.55 8.86
CA SER A 343 -2.84 -7.35 8.64
C SER A 343 -3.57 -6.10 9.12
N GLY A 344 -2.99 -4.92 8.93
CA GLY A 344 -3.54 -3.68 9.46
C GLY A 344 -3.22 -3.47 10.92
N GLY A 345 -4.07 -2.75 11.66
CA GLY A 345 -3.85 -2.53 13.07
C GLY A 345 -4.53 -1.31 13.68
N LEU A 346 -3.92 -0.79 14.75
CA LEU A 346 -4.39 0.33 15.55
C LEU A 346 -3.42 1.51 15.43
N ASN A 347 -3.97 2.72 15.30
CA ASN A 347 -3.26 3.97 15.49
C ASN A 347 -4.02 4.85 16.48
N LEU A 348 -3.33 5.35 17.50
CA LEU A 348 -3.80 6.35 18.44
C LEU A 348 -2.95 7.60 18.21
N ALA A 349 -3.57 8.76 18.05
CA ALA A 349 -2.86 10.01 17.90
C ALA A 349 -3.47 11.11 18.77
N LEU A 350 -2.60 11.95 19.31
CA LEU A 350 -2.96 13.18 20.01
C LEU A 350 -2.21 14.31 19.32
N LYS A 351 -2.91 15.09 18.53
CA LYS A 351 -2.39 16.27 17.88
C LYS A 351 -2.77 17.51 18.68
N THR A 352 -1.82 18.43 18.83
CA THR A 352 -2.06 19.74 19.42
C THR A 352 -1.49 20.83 18.51
N ASP A 353 -2.31 21.83 18.24
CA ASP A 353 -1.93 23.00 17.44
C ASP A 353 -2.07 24.24 18.32
N TYR A 354 -0.96 24.95 18.53
CA TYR A 354 -0.92 26.18 19.31
C TYR A 354 -0.50 27.35 18.42
N ASP A 355 -1.37 28.34 18.28
CA ASP A 355 -1.14 29.55 17.53
C ASP A 355 -0.62 30.66 18.46
N GLY A 356 0.72 30.82 18.53
CA GLY A 356 1.39 31.87 19.29
C GLY A 356 1.56 33.16 18.48
N ASP A 357 1.92 34.26 19.16
CA ASP A 357 2.04 35.57 18.53
C ASP A 357 3.18 35.65 17.49
N PHE A 358 4.26 34.84 17.65
CA PHE A 358 5.45 34.83 16.78
C PHE A 358 5.67 33.52 16.04
N ALA A 359 5.00 32.42 16.45
CA ALA A 359 5.14 31.11 15.81
C ALA A 359 3.94 30.24 16.13
N ARG A 360 3.63 29.34 15.19
CA ARG A 360 2.72 28.20 15.41
C ARG A 360 3.53 27.00 15.86
N PHE A 361 3.06 26.31 16.88
CA PHE A 361 3.63 25.07 17.37
C PHE A 361 2.65 23.91 17.20
N ASN A 362 2.99 22.97 16.33
CA ASN A 362 2.22 21.76 16.09
C ASN A 362 2.94 20.58 16.72
N GLN A 363 2.23 19.74 17.45
CA GLN A 363 2.77 18.52 18.06
C GLN A 363 1.88 17.34 17.71
N ASN A 364 2.47 16.17 17.58
CA ASN A 364 1.76 14.92 17.37
C ASN A 364 2.44 13.80 18.18
N LEU A 365 1.73 13.28 19.18
CA LEU A 365 2.10 12.08 19.89
C LEU A 365 1.25 10.94 19.36
N SER A 366 1.89 9.90 18.78
CA SER A 366 1.17 8.77 18.22
C SER A 366 1.72 7.43 18.70
N TYR A 367 0.81 6.47 18.87
CA TYR A 367 1.12 5.06 19.12
C TYR A 367 0.44 4.21 18.06
N SER A 368 1.22 3.38 17.38
CA SER A 368 0.67 2.41 16.43
C SER A 368 1.07 0.98 16.78
N LYS A 369 0.15 0.04 16.52
CA LYS A 369 0.40 -1.40 16.54
C LYS A 369 -0.11 -2.00 15.24
N LEU A 370 0.80 -2.40 14.38
CA LEU A 370 0.53 -3.07 13.11
C LEU A 370 0.88 -4.55 13.21
N GLU A 371 0.21 -5.36 12.42
CA GLU A 371 0.45 -6.80 12.39
C GLU A 371 0.52 -7.34 10.95
N SER A 372 1.17 -8.48 10.82
CA SER A 372 1.16 -9.37 9.67
C SER A 372 1.26 -10.79 10.21
N SER A 373 0.12 -11.35 10.61
CA SER A 373 0.00 -12.53 11.46
C SER A 373 -0.84 -13.62 10.78
N ARG A 374 -0.80 -14.84 11.32
CA ARG A 374 -1.58 -15.98 10.85
C ARG A 374 -2.15 -16.76 12.04
N ASP A 375 -3.45 -17.05 11.98
CA ASP A 375 -4.09 -18.08 12.82
C ASP A 375 -4.44 -19.25 11.93
N ALA A 376 -3.77 -20.39 12.08
CA ALA A 376 -4.00 -21.59 11.30
C ALA A 376 -5.02 -22.51 11.97
N GLU A 377 -5.77 -23.27 11.17
CA GLU A 377 -6.69 -24.29 11.66
C GLU A 377 -5.93 -25.46 12.29
N ASN A 378 -4.72 -25.73 11.81
CA ASN A 378 -3.92 -26.86 12.24
C ASN A 378 -2.47 -26.48 12.57
N GLU A 379 -1.90 -27.15 13.59
CA GLU A 379 -0.54 -26.96 14.09
C GLU A 379 0.42 -28.01 13.51
N TYR A 380 0.07 -28.60 12.39
CA TYR A 380 0.92 -29.54 11.66
C TYR A 380 0.83 -29.31 10.14
N TYR A 381 1.90 -29.67 9.44
CA TYR A 381 1.98 -29.75 7.98
C TYR A 381 2.65 -31.05 7.57
N ARG A 382 1.94 -31.92 6.82
CA ARG A 382 2.40 -33.24 6.40
C ARG A 382 2.36 -33.33 4.88
N ALA A 383 3.49 -33.58 4.26
CA ALA A 383 3.62 -33.74 2.82
C ALA A 383 3.71 -35.22 2.42
N TRP A 384 2.58 -35.92 2.52
CA TRP A 384 2.44 -37.32 2.09
C TRP A 384 2.63 -37.48 0.58
N GLN A 385 2.96 -38.70 0.13
CA GLN A 385 2.77 -39.07 -1.26
C GLN A 385 1.32 -39.51 -1.49
N TYR A 386 0.83 -39.24 -2.72
CA TYR A 386 -0.49 -39.70 -3.14
C TYR A 386 -0.59 -41.23 -3.15
N SER A 387 -1.67 -41.75 -2.65
CA SER A 387 -1.93 -43.20 -2.53
C SER A 387 -3.43 -43.43 -2.48
N ASN A 388 -3.86 -44.70 -2.30
CA ASN A 388 -5.30 -45.04 -2.14
C ASN A 388 -5.87 -44.52 -0.82
N VAL A 389 -5.07 -44.38 0.22
CA VAL A 389 -5.51 -43.86 1.52
C VAL A 389 -5.34 -42.34 1.58
N LYS A 390 -4.25 -41.83 1.04
CA LYS A 390 -3.96 -40.40 0.92
C LYS A 390 -4.33 -39.93 -0.52
N ASN A 391 -5.62 -39.97 -0.81
CA ASN A 391 -6.15 -39.84 -2.19
C ASN A 391 -6.58 -38.40 -2.58
N TRP A 392 -6.00 -37.38 -1.96
CA TRP A 392 -6.25 -35.99 -2.29
C TRP A 392 -4.98 -35.31 -2.86
N GLY A 393 -5.15 -34.13 -3.48
CA GLY A 393 -4.05 -33.36 -4.03
C GLY A 393 -3.59 -33.82 -5.40
N SER A 394 -2.27 -33.86 -5.63
CA SER A 394 -1.71 -34.12 -6.95
C SER A 394 -1.40 -35.59 -7.19
N LYS A 395 -2.12 -36.22 -8.12
CA LYS A 395 -1.84 -37.57 -8.63
C LYS A 395 -0.73 -37.57 -9.70
N ILE A 396 -0.58 -36.46 -10.46
CA ILE A 396 0.25 -36.39 -11.66
C ILE A 396 1.59 -35.69 -11.38
N LEU A 397 1.58 -34.56 -10.72
CA LEU A 397 2.78 -33.76 -10.41
C LEU A 397 3.28 -34.11 -9.02
N SER A 398 4.46 -34.73 -8.92
CA SER A 398 5.12 -35.16 -7.67
C SER A 398 4.32 -36.12 -6.80
N ALA A 399 3.14 -36.56 -7.23
CA ALA A 399 2.28 -37.52 -6.51
C ALA A 399 2.11 -37.15 -5.02
N ALA A 400 1.83 -35.88 -4.71
CA ALA A 400 1.75 -35.35 -3.36
C ALA A 400 0.31 -35.28 -2.86
N ALA A 401 0.09 -35.73 -1.61
CA ALA A 401 -1.13 -35.53 -0.83
C ALA A 401 -0.76 -34.74 0.44
N ILE A 402 -0.89 -33.43 0.36
CA ILE A 402 -0.45 -32.55 1.43
C ILE A 402 -1.64 -32.20 2.33
N GLU A 403 -1.42 -32.11 3.63
CA GLU A 403 -2.44 -31.76 4.62
C GLU A 403 -1.90 -30.86 5.74
N GLY A 404 -2.80 -30.07 6.36
CA GLY A 404 -2.55 -29.23 7.51
C GLY A 404 -2.10 -27.83 7.18
N GLY A 405 -1.84 -27.08 8.22
CA GLY A 405 -1.35 -25.70 8.19
C GLY A 405 0.04 -25.58 8.82
N PHE A 406 0.47 -24.34 9.05
CA PHE A 406 1.77 -24.05 9.65
C PHE A 406 1.62 -23.38 11.02
N GLY A 407 0.53 -23.65 11.75
CA GLY A 407 0.28 -23.13 13.08
C GLY A 407 0.11 -21.61 13.17
N ASP A 408 -0.01 -21.15 14.40
CA ASP A 408 -0.23 -19.73 14.70
C ASP A 408 1.09 -18.96 14.74
N LEU A 409 1.13 -17.83 14.04
CA LEU A 409 2.30 -16.98 13.92
C LEU A 409 1.92 -15.51 14.06
N ASP A 410 2.52 -14.80 15.02
CA ASP A 410 2.36 -13.35 15.17
C ASP A 410 3.62 -12.64 14.67
N GLN A 411 3.43 -11.72 13.75
CA GLN A 411 4.45 -10.76 13.35
C GLN A 411 3.88 -9.36 13.57
N THR A 412 4.45 -8.62 14.51
CA THR A 412 3.89 -7.34 14.96
C THR A 412 4.95 -6.26 14.99
N GLN A 413 4.52 -5.03 14.68
CA GLN A 413 5.29 -3.79 14.83
C GLN A 413 4.53 -2.87 15.77
N LYS A 414 5.21 -2.37 16.82
CA LYS A 414 4.71 -1.31 17.68
C LYS A 414 5.59 -0.10 17.50
N SER A 415 4.98 1.08 17.40
CA SER A 415 5.70 2.34 17.25
C SER A 415 5.11 3.39 18.17
N LEU A 416 5.96 4.07 18.92
CA LEU A 416 5.63 5.28 19.67
C LEU A 416 6.43 6.41 19.02
N SER A 417 5.74 7.43 18.51
CA SER A 417 6.33 8.58 17.84
C SER A 417 5.88 9.87 18.50
N TYR A 418 6.82 10.80 18.64
CA TYR A 418 6.54 12.16 19.08
C TYR A 418 7.25 13.14 18.13
N ASN A 419 6.47 13.95 17.44
CA ASN A 419 6.98 14.98 16.52
C ASN A 419 6.47 16.34 16.94
N GLY A 420 7.29 17.34 16.73
CA GLY A 420 6.94 18.73 16.94
C GLY A 420 7.51 19.60 15.83
N ASP A 421 6.68 20.51 15.34
CA ASP A 421 7.02 21.50 14.32
C ASP A 421 6.80 22.89 14.90
N LEU A 422 7.77 23.77 14.74
CA LEU A 422 7.66 25.19 15.06
C LEU A 422 7.79 25.99 13.75
N GLU A 423 6.70 26.63 13.35
CA GLU A 423 6.63 27.49 12.18
C GLU A 423 6.57 28.96 12.63
N PHE A 424 7.65 29.72 12.36
CA PHE A 424 7.71 31.13 12.71
C PHE A 424 6.86 31.94 11.74
N ASN A 425 6.25 33.03 12.24
CA ASN A 425 5.63 34.02 11.39
C ASN A 425 6.71 34.67 10.50
N GLU A 426 6.31 35.21 9.37
CA GLU A 426 7.23 35.88 8.46
C GLU A 426 7.77 37.16 9.11
N PHE A 427 9.09 37.40 8.99
CA PHE A 427 9.78 38.58 9.49
C PHE A 427 10.88 39.02 8.54
N ASP A 428 11.25 40.32 8.60
CA ASP A 428 12.20 40.93 7.68
C ASP A 428 13.64 40.86 8.21
N ILE A 429 14.58 40.42 7.36
CA ILE A 429 16.02 40.47 7.59
C ILE A 429 16.68 41.10 6.35
N GLY A 430 17.26 42.27 6.50
CA GLY A 430 18.09 42.89 5.44
C GLY A 430 17.39 43.09 4.09
N GLY A 431 16.08 43.26 4.09
CA GLY A 431 15.28 43.48 2.86
C GLY A 431 14.74 42.18 2.24
N SER A 432 14.94 41.07 2.89
CA SER A 432 14.28 39.77 2.55
C SER A 432 13.33 39.37 3.66
N LYS A 433 12.25 38.66 3.30
CA LYS A 433 11.30 38.09 4.23
C LYS A 433 11.68 36.64 4.50
N HIS A 434 11.71 36.27 5.78
CA HIS A 434 12.12 34.95 6.25
C HIS A 434 10.99 34.28 7.01
N ARG A 435 10.77 32.99 6.77
CA ARG A 435 9.88 32.14 7.55
C ARG A 435 10.60 30.84 7.89
N PHE A 436 11.05 30.71 9.14
CA PHE A 436 11.71 29.50 9.61
C PHE A 436 10.69 28.43 9.95
N ILE A 437 11.00 27.19 9.55
CA ILE A 437 10.29 25.97 9.94
C ILE A 437 11.35 25.05 10.55
N THR A 438 11.19 24.71 11.81
CA THR A 438 12.08 23.78 12.49
C THR A 438 11.28 22.76 13.26
N GLY A 439 11.88 21.62 13.55
CA GLY A 439 11.19 20.61 14.33
C GLY A 439 12.03 19.37 14.61
N PHE A 440 11.39 18.43 15.27
CA PHE A 440 12.01 17.18 15.67
C PHE A 440 11.04 16.00 15.48
N GLU A 441 11.60 14.81 15.38
CA GLU A 441 10.89 13.55 15.38
C GLU A 441 11.65 12.55 16.25
N PHE A 442 11.01 12.05 17.29
CA PHE A 442 11.49 10.92 18.09
C PHE A 442 10.60 9.72 17.84
N LYS A 443 11.21 8.55 17.55
CA LYS A 443 10.47 7.31 17.34
C LYS A 443 11.12 6.15 18.08
N LYS A 444 10.30 5.36 18.78
CA LYS A 444 10.69 4.08 19.37
C LYS A 444 9.82 2.99 18.76
N GLN A 445 10.45 1.99 18.16
CA GLN A 445 9.77 0.88 17.49
C GLN A 445 10.25 -0.46 18.06
N GLU A 446 9.33 -1.42 18.03
CA GLU A 446 9.56 -2.82 18.40
C GLU A 446 8.94 -3.70 17.30
N ALA A 447 9.72 -4.59 16.73
CA ALA A 447 9.24 -5.61 15.83
C ALA A 447 9.43 -6.99 16.46
N LYS A 448 8.38 -7.82 16.46
CA LYS A 448 8.39 -9.16 17.06
C LYS A 448 7.88 -10.19 16.06
N PHE A 449 8.59 -11.30 15.96
CA PHE A 449 8.17 -12.52 15.30
C PHE A 449 8.00 -13.60 16.37
N ASN A 450 6.80 -14.19 16.48
CA ASN A 450 6.44 -15.09 17.58
C ASN A 450 5.62 -16.26 17.07
N VAL A 451 6.13 -17.46 17.25
CA VAL A 451 5.38 -18.70 17.10
C VAL A 451 4.54 -18.88 18.36
N ARG A 452 3.23 -18.57 18.26
CA ARG A 452 2.32 -18.50 19.42
C ARG A 452 2.06 -19.84 20.04
N LYS A 453 1.88 -20.87 19.20
CA LYS A 453 1.78 -22.26 19.58
C LYS A 453 2.80 -23.09 18.79
N GLU A 454 3.42 -24.07 19.45
CA GLU A 454 4.30 -25.00 18.76
C GLU A 454 3.56 -25.71 17.64
N PHE A 455 4.15 -25.75 16.46
CA PHE A 455 3.64 -26.52 15.34
C PHE A 455 4.73 -27.39 14.71
N MET A 456 4.32 -28.43 13.98
CA MET A 456 5.19 -29.42 13.40
C MET A 456 5.08 -29.45 11.88
N THR A 457 6.20 -29.59 11.18
CA THR A 457 6.24 -29.95 9.76
C THR A 457 6.90 -31.31 9.57
N ALA A 458 6.31 -32.17 8.73
CA ALA A 458 6.85 -33.46 8.37
C ALA A 458 7.24 -33.51 6.90
N SER A 459 8.43 -34.03 6.62
CA SER A 459 9.01 -34.15 5.28
C SER A 459 9.93 -35.38 5.16
N GLY A 460 10.49 -35.62 3.98
CA GLY A 460 11.38 -36.73 3.77
C GLY A 460 10.63 -38.07 3.77
N ILE A 461 9.56 -38.18 2.98
CA ILE A 461 8.75 -39.42 2.87
C ILE A 461 9.58 -40.61 2.37
N ALA A 462 9.37 -41.77 2.94
CA ALA A 462 9.92 -43.05 2.52
C ALA A 462 8.85 -44.12 2.48
N PRO A 463 8.95 -45.17 1.63
CA PRO A 463 8.10 -46.33 1.70
C PRO A 463 8.47 -47.15 2.93
N LEU A 464 7.50 -47.87 3.52
CA LEU A 464 7.79 -48.87 4.56
C LEU A 464 8.80 -49.91 4.03
N PRO A 465 9.79 -50.35 4.83
CA PRO A 465 10.72 -51.38 4.45
C PRO A 465 10.04 -52.71 4.13
N ALA A 466 10.68 -53.54 3.30
CA ALA A 466 10.16 -54.85 2.99
C ALA A 466 10.00 -55.70 4.29
N GLY A 467 8.84 -56.32 4.46
CA GLY A 467 8.53 -57.13 5.67
C GLY A 467 7.97 -56.29 6.86
N VAL A 468 7.86 -54.97 6.74
CA VAL A 468 7.17 -54.12 7.71
C VAL A 468 5.75 -53.88 7.21
N HIS A 469 4.76 -54.39 7.92
CA HIS A 469 3.36 -54.30 7.54
C HIS A 469 2.53 -53.45 8.49
N ASP A 470 3.09 -53.00 9.61
CA ASP A 470 2.39 -52.20 10.63
C ASP A 470 3.14 -50.90 10.98
N CYS A 471 2.40 -49.87 11.22
CA CYS A 471 2.84 -48.67 11.91
C CYS A 471 2.59 -48.82 13.42
N ASP A 472 3.42 -48.18 14.24
CA ASP A 472 3.05 -47.98 15.64
C ASP A 472 1.76 -47.17 15.71
N PRO A 473 0.73 -47.59 16.47
CA PRO A 473 -0.54 -46.87 16.58
C PRO A 473 -0.40 -45.40 17.02
N ASN A 474 0.68 -45.08 17.72
CA ASN A 474 0.96 -43.73 18.19
C ASN A 474 1.81 -42.89 17.19
N ASP A 475 2.22 -43.47 16.04
CA ASP A 475 3.00 -42.77 15.04
C ASP A 475 2.12 -42.11 13.96
N GLU A 476 1.69 -40.89 14.22
CA GLU A 476 0.92 -40.08 13.26
C GLU A 476 1.68 -39.79 11.96
N LEU A 477 2.99 -40.09 11.90
CA LEU A 477 3.87 -39.88 10.76
C LEU A 477 4.14 -41.17 9.98
N CYS A 478 3.30 -42.22 10.17
CA CYS A 478 3.30 -43.45 9.43
C CYS A 478 1.87 -43.78 8.93
N SER A 479 1.76 -44.37 7.74
CA SER A 479 0.50 -44.76 7.12
C SER A 479 0.67 -46.17 6.51
N ILE A 480 -0.16 -47.12 6.94
CA ILE A 480 -0.20 -48.51 6.42
C ILE A 480 -1.26 -48.64 5.34
N ASP A 481 -1.34 -49.77 4.70
CA ASP A 481 -2.28 -50.16 3.64
C ASP A 481 -2.33 -49.22 2.45
N ASP A 482 -1.26 -48.51 2.28
CA ASP A 482 -1.14 -47.45 1.35
C ASP A 482 -0.27 -47.89 0.19
N SER A 483 -0.89 -48.23 -0.94
CA SER A 483 -0.12 -48.56 -2.12
C SER A 483 0.60 -47.28 -2.62
N PHE A 484 1.89 -47.22 -2.31
CA PHE A 484 2.77 -46.21 -2.72
C PHE A 484 2.96 -46.31 -4.23
N ALA A 485 2.12 -45.61 -4.99
CA ALA A 485 1.93 -45.79 -6.44
C ALA A 485 3.22 -45.69 -7.27
N ARG A 486 4.26 -45.03 -6.74
CA ARG A 486 5.53 -44.85 -7.43
C ARG A 486 6.54 -45.97 -7.22
N LEU A 487 6.38 -46.80 -6.21
CA LEU A 487 7.38 -47.80 -5.81
C LEU A 487 6.83 -49.23 -5.62
N GLY A 488 5.52 -49.46 -5.83
CA GLY A 488 4.88 -50.76 -5.70
C GLY A 488 4.98 -51.38 -4.30
N ARG A 489 5.09 -50.58 -3.24
CA ARG A 489 5.18 -50.99 -1.85
C ARG A 489 3.98 -50.48 -1.05
N SER A 490 3.60 -51.19 -0.04
CA SER A 490 2.52 -50.84 0.90
C SER A 490 3.10 -49.97 2.02
N GLY A 491 2.42 -48.85 2.31
CA GLY A 491 2.73 -48.00 3.44
C GLY A 491 3.85 -46.97 3.19
N GLN A 492 3.78 -45.90 3.91
CA GLN A 492 4.73 -44.79 3.85
C GLN A 492 4.92 -44.15 5.21
N PHE A 493 6.08 -43.57 5.44
CA PHE A 493 6.39 -42.86 6.68
C PHE A 493 7.31 -41.69 6.47
N PHE A 494 7.22 -40.70 7.36
CA PHE A 494 8.14 -39.56 7.34
C PHE A 494 9.44 -39.88 8.04
N THR A 495 10.53 -39.42 7.50
CA THR A 495 11.88 -39.58 8.04
C THR A 495 12.45 -38.33 8.66
N ARG A 496 11.76 -37.19 8.52
CA ARG A 496 12.16 -35.90 9.07
C ARG A 496 10.94 -35.18 9.61
N LYS A 497 11.05 -34.59 10.80
CA LYS A 497 10.07 -33.66 11.37
C LYS A 497 10.80 -32.46 11.98
N SER A 498 10.16 -31.30 11.91
CA SER A 498 10.68 -30.07 12.52
C SER A 498 9.60 -29.41 13.36
N TYR A 499 9.90 -29.09 14.59
CA TYR A 499 9.06 -28.33 15.50
C TYR A 499 9.51 -26.88 15.53
N TYR A 500 8.57 -25.96 15.51
CA TYR A 500 8.77 -24.54 15.53
C TYR A 500 8.19 -23.96 16.80
N LYS A 501 9.03 -23.21 17.55
CA LYS A 501 8.65 -22.61 18.85
C LYS A 501 9.54 -21.45 19.21
N GLY A 502 8.96 -20.46 19.90
CA GLY A 502 9.70 -19.32 20.44
C GLY A 502 9.46 -18.04 19.67
N ASN A 503 10.30 -17.06 19.92
CA ASN A 503 10.17 -15.75 19.29
C ASN A 503 11.53 -15.08 19.08
N THR A 504 11.54 -14.09 18.20
CA THR A 504 12.64 -13.14 18.04
C THR A 504 12.10 -11.72 17.99
N LYS A 505 12.93 -10.76 18.43
CA LYS A 505 12.55 -9.37 18.60
C LYS A 505 13.66 -8.44 18.13
N VAL A 506 13.26 -7.32 17.56
CA VAL A 506 14.17 -6.23 17.16
C VAL A 506 13.58 -4.91 17.66
N ASP A 507 14.39 -4.15 18.35
CA ASP A 507 14.06 -2.79 18.79
C ASP A 507 14.82 -1.76 17.96
N MET A 508 14.22 -0.58 17.77
CA MET A 508 14.85 0.56 17.11
C MET A 508 14.39 1.86 17.77
N LYS A 509 15.35 2.75 18.00
CA LYS A 509 15.10 4.14 18.40
C LYS A 509 15.70 5.06 17.34
N SER A 510 14.98 6.09 16.97
CA SER A 510 15.46 7.11 16.04
C SER A 510 15.11 8.50 16.54
N LEU A 511 16.00 9.43 16.22
CA LEU A 511 15.83 10.86 16.47
C LEU A 511 16.16 11.59 15.16
N ALA A 512 15.33 12.56 14.80
CA ALA A 512 15.62 13.48 13.72
C ALA A 512 15.32 14.91 14.16
N VAL A 513 16.10 15.84 13.63
CA VAL A 513 15.86 17.27 13.74
C VAL A 513 15.99 17.91 12.36
N TYR A 514 15.26 18.96 12.10
CA TYR A 514 15.31 19.66 10.82
C TYR A 514 15.14 21.17 11.00
N LEU A 515 15.67 21.88 10.01
CA LEU A 515 15.53 23.31 9.86
C LEU A 515 15.36 23.62 8.36
N GLU A 516 14.41 24.46 8.04
CA GLU A 516 14.16 25.00 6.70
C GLU A 516 13.84 26.48 6.83
N ASP A 517 14.36 27.31 5.93
CA ASP A 517 14.05 28.73 5.84
C ASP A 517 13.39 29.04 4.50
N GLU A 518 12.23 29.66 4.51
CA GLU A 518 11.60 30.19 3.31
C GLU A 518 11.97 31.68 3.20
N ILE A 519 12.86 31.98 2.26
CA ILE A 519 13.43 33.31 2.03
C ILE A 519 12.76 33.90 0.80
N LYS A 520 12.04 35.02 0.95
CA LYS A 520 11.44 35.76 -0.17
C LYS A 520 12.24 37.04 -0.43
N ILE A 521 12.74 37.17 -1.65
CA ILE A 521 13.48 38.32 -2.14
C ILE A 521 12.81 38.81 -3.43
N ASN A 522 11.94 39.81 -3.35
CA ASN A 522 11.06 40.22 -4.44
C ASN A 522 10.27 38.98 -4.96
N ASP A 523 10.44 38.63 -6.21
CA ASP A 523 9.74 37.55 -6.90
C ASP A 523 10.46 36.21 -6.79
N LEU A 524 11.60 36.16 -6.09
CA LEU A 524 12.36 34.94 -5.87
C LEU A 524 12.11 34.37 -4.47
N THR A 525 11.66 33.13 -4.38
CA THR A 525 11.56 32.35 -3.12
C THR A 525 12.64 31.28 -3.09
N LEU A 526 13.45 31.24 -2.06
CA LEU A 526 14.47 30.22 -1.81
C LEU A 526 14.08 29.43 -0.56
N ARG A 527 14.23 28.09 -0.58
CA ARG A 527 13.94 27.22 0.56
C ARG A 527 15.12 26.28 0.82
N PRO A 528 16.23 26.78 1.41
CA PRO A 528 17.28 25.94 1.93
C PRO A 528 16.82 25.23 3.20
N GLY A 529 17.18 23.96 3.36
CA GLY A 529 16.87 23.18 4.55
C GLY A 529 17.82 22.01 4.73
N VAL A 530 17.80 21.45 5.92
CA VAL A 530 18.56 20.25 6.28
C VAL A 530 17.79 19.42 7.29
N ARG A 531 17.82 18.11 7.12
CA ARG A 531 17.35 17.15 8.11
C ARG A 531 18.50 16.27 8.54
N LEU A 532 18.75 16.21 9.85
CA LEU A 532 19.71 15.32 10.48
C LEU A 532 18.93 14.19 11.17
N SER A 533 19.30 12.94 10.91
CA SER A 533 18.63 11.78 11.51
C SER A 533 19.64 10.76 12.00
N ARG A 534 19.34 10.11 13.12
CA ARG A 534 20.14 9.02 13.69
C ARG A 534 19.25 7.92 14.23
N ASP A 535 19.62 6.68 14.00
CA ASP A 535 18.99 5.49 14.58
C ASP A 535 20.03 4.55 15.19
N ASP A 536 19.57 3.67 16.09
CA ASP A 536 20.41 2.64 16.73
C ASP A 536 20.36 1.29 15.98
N TYR A 537 19.56 1.18 14.94
CA TYR A 537 19.41 -0.03 14.11
C TYR A 537 20.56 -0.14 13.10
N MET A 538 20.78 0.89 12.27
CA MET A 538 21.90 0.99 11.33
C MET A 538 23.09 1.72 11.96
N LYS A 539 22.91 2.34 13.15
CA LYS A 539 23.93 3.08 13.91
C LYS A 539 24.59 4.24 13.17
N GLN A 540 23.85 4.83 12.23
CA GLN A 540 24.36 5.91 11.38
C GLN A 540 23.68 7.25 11.70
N THR A 541 24.43 8.33 11.50
CA THR A 541 23.90 9.69 11.42
C THR A 541 23.87 10.10 9.97
N THR A 542 22.70 10.51 9.48
CA THR A 542 22.51 10.94 8.10
C THR A 542 22.18 12.44 8.06
N ALA A 543 22.71 13.11 7.04
CA ALA A 543 22.40 14.52 6.75
C ALA A 543 21.75 14.62 5.37
N ALA A 544 20.51 15.11 5.34
CA ALA A 544 19.70 15.25 4.14
C ALA A 544 19.50 16.72 3.78
N PRO A 545 20.40 17.32 2.98
CA PRO A 545 20.23 18.68 2.49
C PRO A 545 19.01 18.75 1.56
N ARG A 546 18.31 19.89 1.63
CA ARG A 546 17.18 20.26 0.78
C ARG A 546 17.42 21.66 0.26
N PHE A 547 17.18 21.86 -1.00
CA PHE A 547 17.17 23.18 -1.61
C PHE A 547 16.10 23.23 -2.67
N ASN A 548 15.15 24.13 -2.54
CA ASN A 548 14.14 24.41 -3.56
C ASN A 548 14.06 25.91 -3.77
N SER A 549 13.80 26.33 -4.99
CA SER A 549 13.64 27.73 -5.36
C SER A 549 12.52 27.91 -6.34
N TYR A 550 11.85 29.06 -6.28
CA TYR A 550 10.74 29.45 -7.13
C TYR A 550 10.96 30.90 -7.57
N TYR A 551 10.89 31.12 -8.84
CA TYR A 551 11.02 32.47 -9.43
C TYR A 551 9.74 32.82 -10.20
N ASP A 552 9.01 33.81 -9.71
CA ASP A 552 7.85 34.39 -10.38
C ASP A 552 8.34 35.42 -11.38
N ILE A 553 8.22 35.12 -12.68
CA ILE A 553 8.86 35.91 -13.76
C ILE A 553 8.30 37.33 -13.82
N PHE A 554 7.02 37.48 -13.51
CA PHE A 554 6.32 38.78 -13.63
C PHE A 554 5.78 39.27 -12.28
N GLY A 555 5.92 38.50 -11.21
CA GLY A 555 5.45 38.87 -9.86
C GLY A 555 3.92 38.78 -9.68
N ASP A 556 3.22 38.17 -10.61
CA ASP A 556 1.75 38.00 -10.61
C ASP A 556 1.28 36.59 -10.24
N GLY A 557 2.22 35.64 -10.00
CA GLY A 557 1.93 34.25 -9.68
C GLY A 557 1.48 33.41 -10.88
N ASP A 558 1.52 33.93 -12.09
CA ASP A 558 1.05 33.28 -13.31
C ASP A 558 2.15 32.50 -14.03
N SER A 559 3.39 33.00 -14.00
CA SER A 559 4.55 32.45 -14.68
C SER A 559 5.66 32.14 -13.69
N ILE A 560 5.77 30.86 -13.24
CA ILE A 560 6.73 30.44 -12.22
C ILE A 560 7.69 29.41 -12.78
N LEU A 561 8.99 29.61 -12.52
CA LEU A 561 10.03 28.60 -12.69
C LEU A 561 10.42 28.05 -11.34
N SER A 562 10.69 26.74 -11.26
CA SER A 562 11.18 26.09 -10.04
C SER A 562 12.45 25.28 -10.31
N PHE A 563 13.32 25.23 -9.30
CA PHE A 563 14.49 24.37 -9.30
C PHE A 563 14.67 23.77 -7.89
N GLY A 564 15.07 22.49 -7.81
CA GLY A 564 15.38 21.84 -6.54
C GLY A 564 16.54 20.84 -6.66
N ALA A 565 17.30 20.74 -5.57
CA ALA A 565 18.39 19.78 -5.38
C ALA A 565 18.28 19.19 -3.96
N ASN A 566 17.94 17.91 -3.87
CA ASN A 566 17.52 17.30 -2.61
C ASN A 566 18.18 15.95 -2.42
N ARG A 567 18.43 15.57 -1.16
CA ARG A 567 18.80 14.21 -0.76
C ARG A 567 17.76 13.66 0.20
N TYR A 568 17.29 12.44 -0.07
CA TYR A 568 16.32 11.72 0.74
C TYR A 568 16.94 10.42 1.28
N TYR A 569 16.75 10.14 2.57
CA TYR A 569 17.12 8.86 3.17
C TYR A 569 15.89 8.01 3.42
N GLY A 570 15.99 6.73 3.06
CA GLY A 570 14.95 5.73 3.26
C GLY A 570 14.76 5.37 4.74
N ARG A 571 13.72 4.59 5.00
CA ARG A 571 13.48 4.00 6.32
C ARG A 571 14.07 2.60 6.40
N ASN A 572 14.31 2.15 7.63
CA ASN A 572 14.81 0.81 7.91
C ASN A 572 13.67 -0.20 7.93
N LEU A 573 13.89 -1.39 7.37
CA LEU A 573 12.95 -2.51 7.43
C LEU A 573 13.43 -3.54 8.45
N PHE A 574 12.53 -4.00 9.31
CA PHE A 574 12.85 -4.96 10.37
C PHE A 574 13.20 -6.35 9.84
N THR A 575 12.73 -6.70 8.62
CA THR A 575 12.95 -8.00 8.02
C THR A 575 14.42 -8.38 7.95
N TYR A 576 15.33 -7.42 7.71
CA TYR A 576 16.76 -7.70 7.56
C TYR A 576 17.36 -8.39 8.81
N LYS A 577 16.91 -8.01 9.99
CA LYS A 577 17.41 -8.54 11.26
C LYS A 577 16.50 -9.63 11.85
N LEU A 578 15.17 -9.53 11.63
CA LEU A 578 14.24 -10.55 12.11
C LEU A 578 14.49 -11.93 11.48
N ARG A 579 14.92 -11.98 10.21
CA ARG A 579 15.19 -13.26 9.50
C ARG A 579 16.31 -14.06 10.14
N GLU A 580 17.35 -13.42 10.64
CA GLU A 580 18.44 -14.08 11.36
C GLU A 580 17.91 -14.81 12.59
N GLY A 581 17.06 -14.15 13.39
CA GLY A 581 16.53 -14.73 14.63
C GLY A 581 15.48 -15.82 14.41
N ARG A 582 14.62 -15.70 13.40
CA ARG A 582 13.50 -16.64 13.18
C ARG A 582 13.95 -18.03 12.74
N GLU A 583 15.06 -18.14 12.02
CA GLU A 583 15.58 -19.42 11.53
C GLU A 583 16.01 -20.33 12.69
N GLY A 584 16.41 -19.73 13.81
CA GLY A 584 16.75 -20.45 15.03
C GLY A 584 15.57 -21.00 15.84
N LEU A 585 14.32 -20.76 15.40
CA LEU A 585 13.12 -21.24 16.11
C LEU A 585 12.72 -22.67 15.75
N ALA A 586 13.40 -23.32 14.81
CA ALA A 586 13.14 -24.69 14.38
C ALA A 586 14.06 -25.69 15.10
N THR A 587 13.48 -26.82 15.54
CA THR A 587 14.23 -27.99 16.04
C THR A 587 13.87 -29.20 15.17
N THR A 588 14.87 -29.80 14.52
CA THR A 588 14.65 -30.86 13.55
C THR A 588 15.08 -32.22 14.12
N TYR A 589 14.26 -33.23 13.83
CA TYR A 589 14.50 -34.63 14.16
C TYR A 589 14.49 -35.46 12.89
N THR A 590 15.28 -36.52 12.87
CA THR A 590 15.34 -37.49 11.75
C THR A 590 15.30 -38.90 12.25
N ARG A 591 14.82 -39.83 11.41
CA ARG A 591 14.92 -41.26 11.57
C ARG A 591 15.38 -41.93 10.27
N PRO A 592 15.92 -43.18 10.30
CA PRO A 592 16.45 -43.84 9.10
C PRO A 592 15.38 -44.02 8.00
N ARG A 593 15.79 -43.88 6.72
CA ARG A 593 14.90 -44.08 5.56
C ARG A 593 14.71 -45.54 5.18
N ASN A 594 15.65 -46.38 5.56
CA ASN A 594 15.70 -47.84 5.20
C ASN A 594 15.21 -48.77 6.32
N ALA A 595 14.87 -48.21 7.47
CA ALA A 595 14.36 -48.94 8.62
C ALA A 595 13.29 -48.11 9.32
N TYR A 596 12.06 -48.65 9.43
CA TYR A 596 11.02 -47.99 10.20
C TYR A 596 11.32 -48.16 11.71
N THR A 597 11.35 -47.06 12.42
CA THR A 597 11.55 -46.99 13.85
C THR A 597 10.91 -45.72 14.44
N GLN A 598 10.50 -45.76 15.70
CA GLN A 598 10.08 -44.62 16.50
C GLN A 598 11.26 -43.84 17.10
N ASN A 599 12.48 -44.29 16.94
CA ASN A 599 13.66 -43.63 17.49
C ASN A 599 14.04 -42.43 16.64
N TRP A 600 13.59 -41.27 17.07
CA TRP A 600 13.93 -40.00 16.47
C TRP A 600 15.22 -39.45 17.05
N THR A 601 16.17 -39.12 16.21
CA THR A 601 17.41 -38.47 16.59
C THR A 601 17.28 -36.97 16.33
N GLN A 602 17.47 -36.16 17.35
CA GLN A 602 17.52 -34.70 17.16
C GLN A 602 18.77 -34.33 16.40
N LEU A 603 18.63 -33.57 15.32
CA LEU A 603 19.77 -33.02 14.61
C LEU A 603 20.38 -31.88 15.43
N PRO A 604 21.69 -31.68 15.35
CA PRO A 604 22.30 -30.43 15.83
C PRO A 604 21.54 -29.25 15.22
N LYS A 605 21.43 -28.19 15.99
CA LYS A 605 20.81 -26.95 15.48
C LYS A 605 21.63 -26.47 14.29
N ASP A 606 20.99 -26.39 13.14
CA ASP A 606 21.65 -25.84 11.95
C ASP A 606 22.07 -24.39 12.22
N PRO A 607 23.30 -24.00 11.87
CA PRO A 607 23.68 -22.60 11.85
C PRO A 607 22.72 -21.78 11.01
N SER A 608 22.49 -20.53 11.39
CA SER A 608 21.53 -19.66 10.67
C SER A 608 21.93 -19.52 9.20
N LEU A 609 20.94 -19.61 8.32
CA LEU A 609 21.12 -19.36 6.88
C LEU A 609 21.30 -17.87 6.59
N THR A 610 20.72 -16.99 7.40
CA THR A 610 20.75 -15.54 7.18
C THR A 610 21.58 -14.85 8.27
N LYS A 611 22.49 -13.98 7.87
CA LYS A 611 23.30 -13.12 8.73
C LYS A 611 22.98 -11.66 8.48
N PHE A 612 22.70 -10.90 9.52
CA PHE A 612 22.60 -9.45 9.44
C PHE A 612 24.01 -8.83 9.52
N ASN A 613 24.39 -8.10 8.49
CA ASN A 613 25.63 -7.32 8.48
C ASN A 613 25.33 -5.84 8.79
N GLU A 614 26.38 -5.07 9.12
CA GLU A 614 26.25 -3.61 9.17
C GLU A 614 25.93 -3.09 7.76
N LEU A 615 24.82 -2.35 7.68
CA LEU A 615 24.30 -1.77 6.44
C LEU A 615 24.30 -0.25 6.55
N ARG A 616 24.34 0.42 5.40
CA ARG A 616 24.13 1.87 5.30
C ARG A 616 22.66 2.15 5.01
N VAL A 617 22.19 3.31 5.50
CA VAL A 617 20.83 3.75 5.17
C VAL A 617 20.77 4.13 3.69
N PRO A 618 19.86 3.52 2.90
CA PRO A 618 19.70 3.87 1.48
C PRO A 618 19.34 5.35 1.30
N TYR A 619 19.84 5.97 0.25
CA TYR A 619 19.49 7.35 -0.08
C TYR A 619 19.24 7.55 -1.58
N GLU A 620 18.59 8.67 -1.89
CA GLU A 620 18.32 9.12 -3.25
C GLU A 620 18.67 10.60 -3.40
N ASP A 621 19.47 10.92 -4.41
CA ASP A 621 19.77 12.28 -4.83
C ASP A 621 18.80 12.68 -5.95
N GLU A 622 18.15 13.82 -5.77
CA GLU A 622 17.16 14.38 -6.70
C GLU A 622 17.61 15.74 -7.24
N LEU A 623 17.41 15.91 -8.55
CA LEU A 623 17.36 17.21 -9.19
C LEU A 623 15.97 17.37 -9.82
N VAL A 624 15.33 18.51 -9.58
CA VAL A 624 14.02 18.85 -10.15
C VAL A 624 14.04 20.23 -10.79
N PHE A 625 13.42 20.32 -11.97
CA PHE A 625 13.15 21.57 -12.69
C PHE A 625 11.67 21.59 -13.02
N GLY A 626 11.00 22.68 -12.73
CA GLY A 626 9.58 22.85 -13.00
C GLY A 626 9.26 24.20 -13.60
N ALA A 627 8.14 24.27 -14.28
CA ALA A 627 7.57 25.51 -14.79
C ALA A 627 6.04 25.45 -14.69
N LYS A 628 5.45 26.58 -14.41
CA LYS A 628 4.01 26.81 -14.41
C LYS A 628 3.68 28.03 -15.24
N GLN A 629 2.57 27.97 -15.99
CA GLN A 629 1.98 29.08 -16.69
C GLN A 629 0.47 29.03 -16.55
N LYS A 630 -0.14 30.11 -16.05
CA LYS A 630 -1.58 30.30 -16.11
C LYS A 630 -1.95 31.06 -17.40
N LEU A 631 -3.00 30.62 -18.05
CA LEU A 631 -3.59 31.26 -19.23
C LEU A 631 -5.12 31.21 -19.10
N GLY A 632 -5.73 32.34 -18.77
CA GLY A 632 -7.16 32.38 -18.45
C GLY A 632 -7.48 31.45 -17.27
N ASN A 633 -8.46 30.59 -17.43
CA ASN A 633 -8.87 29.59 -16.40
C ASN A 633 -8.04 28.28 -16.45
N PHE A 634 -6.92 28.23 -17.16
CA PHE A 634 -6.09 27.05 -17.26
C PHE A 634 -4.71 27.27 -16.65
N GLU A 635 -4.26 26.28 -15.83
CA GLU A 635 -2.89 26.16 -15.36
C GLU A 635 -2.17 25.07 -16.16
N PHE A 636 -1.11 25.43 -16.84
CA PHE A 636 -0.18 24.51 -17.50
C PHE A 636 1.03 24.33 -16.62
N PHE A 637 1.51 23.12 -16.48
CA PHE A 637 2.77 22.87 -15.79
C PHE A 637 3.61 21.80 -16.49
N GLY A 638 4.92 21.94 -16.35
CA GLY A 638 5.89 20.95 -16.78
C GLY A 638 6.93 20.73 -15.70
N LYS A 639 7.42 19.48 -15.58
CA LYS A 639 8.41 19.13 -14.56
C LYS A 639 9.35 18.05 -15.09
N TYR A 640 10.64 18.22 -14.83
CA TYR A 640 11.68 17.20 -15.06
C TYR A 640 12.31 16.82 -13.72
N VAL A 641 12.30 15.52 -13.40
CA VAL A 641 12.90 14.97 -12.19
C VAL A 641 13.97 13.95 -12.58
N SER A 642 15.17 14.10 -12.03
CA SER A 642 16.25 13.13 -12.15
C SER A 642 16.61 12.61 -10.76
N ARG A 643 16.51 11.30 -10.56
CA ARG A 643 16.80 10.64 -9.29
C ARG A 643 17.86 9.56 -9.44
N LYS A 644 18.79 9.51 -8.47
CA LYS A 644 19.84 8.50 -8.38
C LYS A 644 19.82 7.84 -7.01
N GLY A 645 19.29 6.62 -6.93
CA GLY A 645 19.29 5.80 -5.74
C GLY A 645 20.64 5.13 -5.51
N ARG A 646 21.14 5.21 -4.29
CA ARG A 646 22.40 4.64 -3.85
C ARG A 646 22.21 3.87 -2.55
N ASP A 647 23.16 2.99 -2.26
CA ASP A 647 23.20 2.17 -1.04
C ASP A 647 21.89 1.37 -0.82
N GLN A 648 21.13 1.05 -1.90
CA GLN A 648 19.91 0.27 -1.79
C GLN A 648 20.24 -1.13 -1.29
N ILE A 649 19.40 -1.63 -0.37
CA ILE A 649 19.63 -2.90 0.27
C ILE A 649 19.10 -4.02 -0.61
N ILE A 650 19.96 -5.01 -0.87
CA ILE A 650 19.70 -6.22 -1.65
C ILE A 650 20.32 -7.43 -0.97
N LYS A 651 19.87 -8.63 -1.34
CA LYS A 651 20.34 -9.88 -0.75
C LYS A 651 21.37 -10.56 -1.67
N SER A 652 22.40 -11.17 -1.05
CA SER A 652 23.38 -12.00 -1.74
C SER A 652 23.88 -13.12 -0.83
N THR A 653 24.86 -13.89 -1.28
CA THR A 653 25.49 -14.94 -0.47
C THR A 653 26.90 -14.54 -0.04
N ARG A 654 27.37 -15.18 1.01
CA ARG A 654 28.75 -15.03 1.47
C ARG A 654 29.79 -15.22 0.35
N ARG A 655 29.59 -16.24 -0.51
CA ARG A 655 30.52 -16.52 -1.62
C ARG A 655 30.51 -15.44 -2.67
N ASP A 656 29.33 -14.99 -3.05
CA ASP A 656 29.19 -13.96 -4.09
C ASP A 656 29.81 -12.63 -3.64
N LEU A 657 29.77 -12.36 -2.32
CA LEU A 657 30.38 -11.17 -1.73
C LEU A 657 31.87 -11.35 -1.34
N GLY A 658 32.46 -12.54 -1.52
CA GLY A 658 33.84 -12.80 -1.13
C GLY A 658 34.12 -12.76 0.38
N LEU A 659 33.07 -12.89 1.22
CA LEU A 659 33.21 -12.80 2.68
C LEU A 659 33.82 -14.07 3.27
N ALA A 660 34.54 -13.93 4.37
CA ALA A 660 35.10 -15.05 5.12
C ALA A 660 34.01 -15.95 5.70
N PRO A 661 34.23 -17.27 5.84
CA PRO A 661 33.34 -18.17 6.56
C PRO A 661 33.13 -17.72 8.02
N ASP A 662 31.94 -17.90 8.55
CA ASP A 662 31.59 -17.67 9.94
C ASP A 662 31.03 -18.98 10.51
N PRO A 663 31.66 -19.57 11.56
CA PRO A 663 31.23 -20.87 12.08
C PRO A 663 29.85 -20.85 12.73
N ASN A 664 29.31 -19.70 13.07
CA ASN A 664 27.97 -19.54 13.64
C ASN A 664 26.85 -19.57 12.58
N TYR A 665 27.23 -19.53 11.28
CA TYR A 665 26.31 -19.51 10.16
C TYR A 665 26.61 -20.65 9.18
N GLN A 666 25.65 -20.94 8.30
CA GLN A 666 25.86 -21.93 7.23
C GLN A 666 27.04 -21.51 6.34
N SER A 667 27.75 -22.50 5.78
CA SER A 667 28.97 -22.29 4.99
C SER A 667 28.81 -21.30 3.83
N ASN A 668 27.60 -21.15 3.29
CA ASN A 668 27.25 -20.13 2.29
C ASN A 668 26.00 -19.38 2.73
N TYR A 669 26.08 -18.76 3.91
CA TYR A 669 24.97 -17.98 4.44
C TYR A 669 24.59 -16.83 3.51
N GLN A 670 23.30 -16.45 3.58
CA GLN A 670 22.78 -15.28 2.89
C GLN A 670 22.99 -14.04 3.77
N THR A 671 23.18 -12.90 3.14
CA THR A 671 23.27 -11.62 3.85
C THR A 671 22.78 -10.49 2.96
N PHE A 672 22.53 -9.34 3.57
CA PHE A 672 22.19 -8.13 2.85
C PHE A 672 23.42 -7.26 2.63
N THR A 673 23.40 -6.51 1.52
CA THR A 673 24.49 -5.60 1.10
C THR A 673 23.88 -4.32 0.55
N ASN A 674 24.70 -3.25 0.46
CA ASN A 674 24.30 -1.93 -0.06
C ASN A 674 24.64 -1.72 -1.56
N ASP A 675 24.75 -2.80 -2.34
CA ASP A 675 25.13 -2.71 -3.76
C ASP A 675 23.96 -2.44 -4.71
N GLY A 676 22.75 -2.25 -4.16
CA GLY A 676 21.59 -1.86 -4.92
C GLY A 676 21.67 -0.41 -5.40
N ARG A 677 21.25 -0.17 -6.64
CA ARG A 677 21.24 1.16 -7.28
C ARG A 677 20.10 1.32 -8.26
N SER A 678 19.66 2.57 -8.43
CA SER A 678 18.66 2.94 -9.43
C SER A 678 18.96 4.30 -10.03
N GLU A 679 18.48 4.54 -11.24
CA GLU A 679 18.47 5.82 -11.92
C GLU A 679 17.12 5.99 -12.60
N ASN A 680 16.40 7.07 -12.27
CA ASN A 680 15.10 7.40 -12.81
C ASN A 680 15.14 8.81 -13.40
N LYS A 681 14.62 8.96 -14.62
CA LYS A 681 14.44 10.26 -15.31
C LYS A 681 12.99 10.37 -15.71
N ILE A 682 12.33 11.37 -15.18
CA ILE A 682 10.89 11.55 -15.31
C ILE A 682 10.62 12.94 -15.92
N LEU A 683 9.77 12.97 -16.95
CA LEU A 683 9.26 14.19 -17.54
C LEU A 683 7.74 14.19 -17.41
N THR A 684 7.21 15.21 -16.78
CA THR A 684 5.77 15.35 -16.49
C THR A 684 5.24 16.63 -17.14
N PHE A 685 4.06 16.55 -17.71
CA PHE A 685 3.27 17.71 -18.19
C PHE A 685 1.85 17.58 -17.67
N GLY A 686 1.22 18.71 -17.39
CA GLY A 686 -0.18 18.71 -17.02
C GLY A 686 -0.88 20.02 -17.39
N VAL A 687 -2.19 19.93 -17.47
CA VAL A 687 -3.12 21.06 -17.66
C VAL A 687 -4.32 20.83 -16.78
N LYS A 688 -4.71 21.84 -16.02
CA LYS A 688 -5.93 21.77 -15.20
C LYS A 688 -6.68 23.09 -15.23
N THR A 689 -7.98 23.06 -14.98
CA THR A 689 -8.76 24.27 -14.70
C THR A 689 -8.40 24.78 -13.30
N ILE A 690 -8.30 26.13 -13.18
CA ILE A 690 -8.03 26.81 -11.90
C ILE A 690 -9.33 26.87 -11.10
N ASP A 691 -10.35 27.45 -11.71
CA ASP A 691 -11.71 27.50 -11.17
C ASP A 691 -12.64 26.58 -11.96
N ASP A 692 -13.72 26.14 -11.32
CA ASP A 692 -14.72 25.35 -11.98
C ASP A 692 -15.33 26.13 -13.15
N TYR A 693 -15.33 25.52 -14.34
CA TYR A 693 -15.85 26.15 -15.55
C TYR A 693 -17.36 26.02 -15.64
N GLU A 694 -18.05 27.17 -15.58
CA GLU A 694 -19.49 27.20 -15.71
C GLU A 694 -19.92 27.26 -17.19
N ALA A 695 -20.71 26.30 -17.63
CA ALA A 695 -21.29 26.28 -18.97
C ALA A 695 -22.64 25.55 -18.96
N PHE A 696 -23.65 26.14 -19.60
CA PHE A 696 -24.99 25.53 -19.78
C PHE A 696 -25.63 25.01 -18.48
N GLY A 697 -25.41 25.70 -17.35
CA GLY A 697 -25.92 25.27 -16.04
C GLY A 697 -25.17 24.09 -15.42
N THR A 698 -23.96 23.78 -15.90
CA THR A 698 -23.07 22.77 -15.37
C THR A 698 -21.79 23.40 -14.81
N LEU A 699 -21.22 22.77 -13.77
CA LEU A 699 -19.89 23.06 -13.23
C LEU A 699 -18.94 21.98 -13.71
N ASN A 700 -17.84 22.37 -14.33
CA ASN A 700 -16.91 21.43 -14.97
C ASN A 700 -15.49 21.64 -14.47
N GLY A 701 -14.81 20.56 -14.05
CA GLY A 701 -13.38 20.51 -13.78
C GLY A 701 -12.68 19.61 -14.81
N PHE A 702 -11.53 20.05 -15.29
CA PHE A 702 -10.71 19.35 -16.28
C PHE A 702 -9.28 19.23 -15.78
N GLU A 703 -8.72 18.03 -15.79
CA GLU A 703 -7.33 17.79 -15.41
C GLU A 703 -6.70 16.72 -16.31
N LEU A 704 -5.66 17.11 -17.04
CA LEU A 704 -4.84 16.24 -17.88
C LEU A 704 -3.45 16.12 -17.28
N GLY A 705 -2.97 14.90 -17.12
CA GLY A 705 -1.60 14.60 -16.71
C GLY A 705 -0.91 13.68 -17.72
N PHE A 706 0.37 13.91 -17.97
CA PHE A 706 1.24 13.05 -18.78
C PHE A 706 2.57 12.86 -18.09
N GLU A 707 3.06 11.62 -18.08
CA GLU A 707 4.39 11.25 -17.57
C GLU A 707 5.14 10.47 -18.64
N HIS A 708 6.42 10.77 -18.81
CA HIS A 708 7.39 9.91 -19.48
C HIS A 708 8.51 9.54 -18.53
N ILE A 709 8.73 8.23 -18.33
CA ILE A 709 9.73 7.73 -17.40
C ILE A 709 10.74 6.82 -18.08
N ARG A 710 12.02 6.97 -17.68
CA ARG A 710 13.11 6.03 -17.97
C ARG A 710 13.69 5.54 -16.66
N MET A 711 13.62 4.24 -16.45
CA MET A 711 14.09 3.57 -15.23
C MET A 711 15.24 2.63 -15.54
N LYS A 712 16.25 2.65 -14.66
CA LYS A 712 17.31 1.65 -14.58
C LYS A 712 17.47 1.21 -13.14
N THR A 713 17.56 -0.09 -12.90
CA THR A 713 17.79 -0.66 -11.57
C THR A 713 18.49 -1.98 -11.70
N ASN A 714 19.34 -2.33 -10.76
CA ASN A 714 20.00 -3.63 -10.71
C ASN A 714 19.27 -4.66 -9.84
N ASN A 715 18.12 -4.30 -9.26
CA ASN A 715 17.31 -5.19 -8.43
C ASN A 715 15.83 -4.83 -8.52
N THR A 716 14.93 -5.83 -8.42
CA THR A 716 13.48 -5.62 -8.39
C THR A 716 12.96 -5.52 -6.96
N ILE A 717 13.40 -6.41 -6.08
CA ILE A 717 13.05 -6.44 -4.65
C ILE A 717 14.30 -6.70 -3.80
N TYR A 718 14.26 -6.31 -2.53
CA TYR A 718 15.40 -6.55 -1.60
C TYR A 718 15.59 -8.04 -1.27
N ASP A 719 14.61 -8.90 -1.51
CA ASP A 719 14.65 -10.33 -1.26
C ASP A 719 15.20 -11.15 -2.43
N GLU A 720 15.39 -10.53 -3.58
CA GLU A 720 16.05 -11.12 -4.73
C GLU A 720 17.51 -11.37 -4.42
N LYS A 721 17.94 -12.66 -4.58
CA LYS A 721 19.32 -13.06 -4.34
C LYS A 721 20.15 -12.82 -5.59
N LEU A 722 21.04 -11.84 -5.52
CA LEU A 722 21.94 -11.52 -6.63
C LEU A 722 23.26 -12.26 -6.47
N ASP A 723 23.75 -12.83 -7.58
CA ASP A 723 25.08 -13.42 -7.71
C ASP A 723 26.14 -12.34 -7.94
N ARG A 724 27.41 -12.73 -7.84
CA ARG A 724 28.56 -11.82 -7.98
C ARG A 724 28.58 -11.10 -9.33
N GLU A 725 28.34 -11.82 -10.42
CA GLU A 725 28.34 -11.26 -11.77
C GLU A 725 27.27 -10.14 -11.90
N THR A 726 26.10 -10.31 -11.28
CA THR A 726 25.05 -9.27 -11.24
C THR A 726 25.45 -8.08 -10.39
N LEU A 727 26.09 -8.31 -9.23
CA LEU A 727 26.56 -7.24 -8.35
C LEU A 727 27.65 -6.38 -9.02
N GLU A 728 28.58 -7.01 -9.71
CA GLU A 728 29.67 -6.36 -10.43
C GLU A 728 29.22 -5.81 -11.81
N ASP A 729 27.95 -6.01 -12.20
CA ASP A 729 27.39 -5.65 -13.50
C ASP A 729 28.09 -6.34 -14.69
N GLU A 730 28.56 -7.56 -14.49
CA GLU A 730 29.25 -8.37 -15.48
C GLU A 730 28.40 -9.48 -16.08
N LYS A 731 27.25 -9.77 -15.48
CA LYS A 731 26.37 -10.86 -15.91
C LYS A 731 25.84 -10.62 -17.32
N ILE A 732 26.25 -11.51 -18.22
CA ILE A 732 25.79 -11.50 -19.60
C ILE A 732 24.58 -12.42 -19.75
N VAL A 733 23.60 -11.97 -20.51
CA VAL A 733 22.40 -12.72 -20.88
C VAL A 733 22.10 -12.57 -22.35
N GLU A 734 21.33 -13.51 -22.90
CA GLU A 734 20.79 -13.37 -24.27
C GLU A 734 19.41 -12.75 -24.21
N TYR A 735 19.21 -11.65 -24.91
CA TYR A 735 17.92 -11.01 -25.09
C TYR A 735 17.69 -10.68 -26.56
N ASP A 736 16.57 -11.14 -27.10
CA ASP A 736 16.19 -10.95 -28.51
C ASP A 736 17.32 -11.36 -29.49
N GLY A 737 18.02 -12.47 -29.20
CA GLY A 737 19.09 -13.03 -30.00
C GLY A 737 20.44 -12.34 -29.86
N LYS A 738 20.59 -11.34 -28.99
CA LYS A 738 21.83 -10.58 -28.75
C LYS A 738 22.31 -10.78 -27.32
N LEU A 739 23.62 -10.83 -27.13
CA LEU A 739 24.25 -10.81 -25.82
C LEU A 739 24.30 -9.37 -25.32
N MET A 740 23.87 -9.15 -24.05
CA MET A 740 23.95 -7.87 -23.37
C MET A 740 24.11 -8.10 -21.86
N ARG A 741 24.38 -7.05 -21.12
CA ARG A 741 24.39 -7.12 -19.64
C ARG A 741 22.97 -7.27 -19.09
N LEU A 742 22.82 -7.98 -17.99
CA LEU A 742 21.52 -8.12 -17.31
C LEU A 742 20.92 -6.75 -16.95
N SER A 743 21.74 -5.77 -16.56
CA SER A 743 21.34 -4.40 -16.23
C SER A 743 20.81 -3.57 -17.41
N GLU A 744 21.02 -4.04 -18.63
CA GLU A 744 20.55 -3.38 -19.86
C GLU A 744 19.17 -3.87 -20.28
N LEU A 745 18.65 -4.93 -19.63
CA LEU A 745 17.31 -5.42 -19.89
C LEU A 745 16.25 -4.35 -19.54
N PRO A 746 15.13 -4.31 -20.29
CA PRO A 746 14.01 -3.43 -19.97
C PRO A 746 13.51 -3.64 -18.54
N ALA A 747 13.37 -2.55 -17.79
CA ALA A 747 12.74 -2.60 -16.46
C ALA A 747 11.31 -3.14 -16.57
N GLN A 748 10.89 -3.91 -15.57
CA GLN A 748 9.59 -4.57 -15.60
C GLN A 748 8.55 -3.78 -14.80
N ASP A 749 8.13 -4.13 -13.64
CA ASP A 749 7.02 -3.48 -12.93
C ASP A 749 7.22 -1.95 -12.78
N TYR A 750 6.13 -1.17 -12.84
CA TYR A 750 6.10 0.31 -12.83
C TYR A 750 6.87 1.00 -13.97
N ALA A 751 7.19 0.29 -15.03
CA ALA A 751 8.10 0.76 -16.09
C ALA A 751 7.39 1.04 -17.41
N ARG A 752 6.13 1.43 -17.41
CA ARG A 752 5.47 1.93 -18.62
C ARG A 752 6.19 3.20 -19.06
N PRO A 753 6.72 3.25 -20.32
CA PRO A 753 7.58 4.34 -20.73
C PRO A 753 6.88 5.70 -20.75
N TRP A 754 5.57 5.71 -20.90
CA TRP A 754 4.74 6.88 -20.70
C TRP A 754 3.32 6.49 -20.25
N THR A 755 2.73 7.37 -19.47
CA THR A 755 1.33 7.31 -19.05
C THR A 755 0.68 8.67 -19.25
N ALA A 756 -0.63 8.65 -19.50
CA ALA A 756 -1.43 9.86 -19.53
C ALA A 756 -2.78 9.60 -18.88
N SER A 757 -3.31 10.57 -18.18
CA SER A 757 -4.64 10.55 -17.59
C SER A 757 -5.40 11.82 -17.91
N LEU A 758 -6.70 11.68 -18.14
CA LEU A 758 -7.61 12.80 -18.31
C LEU A 758 -8.80 12.58 -17.38
N ASN A 759 -8.98 13.48 -16.44
CA ASN A 759 -10.09 13.52 -15.51
C ASN A 759 -11.04 14.67 -15.84
N ILE A 760 -12.31 14.38 -16.05
CA ILE A 760 -13.35 15.37 -16.32
C ILE A 760 -14.48 15.15 -15.33
N ILE A 761 -14.72 16.12 -14.45
CA ILE A 761 -15.82 16.10 -13.49
C ILE A 761 -16.84 17.15 -13.91
N THR A 762 -18.07 16.73 -14.11
CA THR A 762 -19.20 17.59 -14.43
C THR A 762 -20.26 17.46 -13.36
N LYS A 763 -20.68 18.57 -12.75
CA LYS A 763 -21.84 18.63 -11.85
C LYS A 763 -22.98 19.40 -12.52
N ILE A 764 -24.20 18.88 -12.35
CA ILE A 764 -25.44 19.50 -12.83
C ILE A 764 -26.31 19.78 -11.60
N PRO A 765 -26.08 20.91 -10.90
CA PRO A 765 -26.70 21.15 -9.58
C PRO A 765 -28.24 21.15 -9.63
N SER A 766 -28.83 21.66 -10.72
CA SER A 766 -30.29 21.71 -10.91
C SER A 766 -30.98 20.34 -10.88
N TYR A 767 -30.24 19.27 -11.25
CA TYR A 767 -30.77 17.90 -11.29
C TYR A 767 -30.15 17.01 -10.20
N GLY A 768 -29.19 17.55 -9.41
CA GLY A 768 -28.46 16.74 -8.43
C GLY A 768 -27.60 15.63 -9.05
N ILE A 769 -27.15 15.83 -10.30
CA ILE A 769 -26.36 14.84 -11.05
C ILE A 769 -24.88 15.26 -11.04
N SER A 770 -24.01 14.28 -10.84
CA SER A 770 -22.57 14.42 -11.06
C SER A 770 -22.08 13.32 -11.98
N VAL A 771 -21.16 13.66 -12.89
CA VAL A 771 -20.54 12.69 -13.80
C VAL A 771 -19.04 12.89 -13.74
N ASN A 772 -18.30 11.83 -13.48
CA ASN A 772 -16.86 11.79 -13.64
C ASN A 772 -16.50 10.88 -14.81
N ASN A 773 -15.63 11.35 -15.68
CA ASN A 773 -15.02 10.56 -16.73
C ASN A 773 -13.51 10.55 -16.54
N PHE A 774 -12.94 9.41 -16.24
CA PHE A 774 -11.51 9.23 -16.07
C PHE A 774 -10.95 8.34 -17.19
N PHE A 775 -10.11 8.93 -18.04
CA PHE A 775 -9.43 8.22 -19.12
C PHE A 775 -7.98 7.97 -18.72
N SER A 776 -7.49 6.75 -18.94
CA SER A 776 -6.11 6.37 -18.70
C SER A 776 -5.50 5.75 -19.96
N PHE A 777 -4.31 6.23 -20.31
CA PHE A 777 -3.53 5.76 -21.44
C PHE A 777 -2.15 5.34 -20.95
N LYS A 778 -1.64 4.19 -21.45
CA LYS A 778 -0.31 3.70 -21.10
C LYS A 778 0.45 3.30 -22.36
N GLY A 779 1.72 3.65 -22.41
CA GLY A 779 2.62 3.30 -23.50
C GLY A 779 2.84 1.80 -23.65
N SER A 780 3.34 1.39 -24.81
CA SER A 780 3.76 0.02 -25.02
C SER A 780 4.96 -0.33 -24.15
N GLN A 781 4.94 -1.51 -23.56
CA GLN A 781 6.03 -2.05 -22.73
C GLN A 781 6.42 -3.44 -23.23
N GLU A 782 7.72 -3.73 -23.25
CA GLU A 782 8.24 -5.08 -23.43
C GLU A 782 8.30 -5.78 -22.08
N ALA A 783 7.46 -6.80 -21.88
CA ALA A 783 7.56 -7.71 -20.76
C ALA A 783 8.52 -8.85 -21.12
N ILE A 784 9.38 -9.24 -20.19
CA ILE A 784 10.41 -10.23 -20.42
C ILE A 784 10.29 -11.42 -19.47
N ALA A 785 10.59 -12.61 -19.98
CA ALA A 785 10.67 -13.83 -19.19
C ALA A 785 11.99 -14.57 -19.48
N ARG A 786 12.54 -15.18 -18.44
CA ARG A 786 13.69 -16.08 -18.57
C ARG A 786 13.20 -17.45 -19.01
N THR A 787 13.31 -17.77 -20.28
CA THR A 787 12.76 -19.00 -20.88
C THR A 787 13.73 -20.20 -20.86
N GLY A 788 14.94 -20.02 -20.30
CA GLY A 788 15.92 -21.10 -20.16
C GLY A 788 17.35 -20.62 -20.34
N LYS A 789 18.15 -21.47 -20.97
CA LYS A 789 19.56 -21.15 -21.34
C LYS A 789 19.75 -21.26 -22.83
N THR A 790 20.73 -20.51 -23.35
CA THR A 790 21.12 -20.60 -24.77
C THR A 790 21.49 -22.03 -25.16
N PRO A 791 21.22 -22.44 -26.41
CA PRO A 791 21.65 -23.77 -26.90
C PRO A 791 23.15 -23.98 -26.72
N ALA A 792 23.56 -25.24 -26.48
CA ALA A 792 24.95 -25.60 -26.40
C ALA A 792 25.65 -25.32 -27.77
N GLY A 793 26.82 -24.72 -27.76
CA GLY A 793 27.62 -24.43 -28.94
C GLY A 793 27.23 -23.14 -29.71
N LYS A 794 26.14 -22.46 -29.33
CA LYS A 794 25.75 -21.15 -29.91
C LYS A 794 26.77 -20.05 -29.55
N TYR A 795 27.28 -20.10 -28.32
CA TYR A 795 28.23 -19.15 -27.74
C TYR A 795 29.31 -19.91 -26.97
N PRO A 796 30.44 -19.27 -26.64
CA PRO A 796 31.53 -19.91 -25.83
C PRO A 796 31.02 -20.43 -24.46
N ALA A 797 29.99 -19.80 -23.89
CA ALA A 797 29.34 -20.24 -22.65
C ALA A 797 27.82 -20.31 -22.83
N ARG A 798 27.10 -20.98 -21.90
CA ARG A 798 25.64 -20.99 -21.90
C ARG A 798 25.14 -19.85 -21.02
N TYR A 799 24.46 -18.91 -21.64
CA TYR A 799 23.85 -17.75 -20.99
C TYR A 799 22.35 -17.97 -20.66
N ASP A 800 21.84 -17.30 -19.64
CA ASP A 800 20.41 -17.23 -19.42
C ASP A 800 19.74 -16.53 -20.62
N LYS A 801 18.66 -17.14 -21.13
CA LYS A 801 17.92 -16.65 -22.30
C LYS A 801 16.66 -15.94 -21.85
N TYR A 802 16.52 -14.70 -22.26
CA TYR A 802 15.32 -13.90 -22.05
C TYR A 802 14.58 -13.68 -23.36
N GLU A 803 13.29 -13.87 -23.32
CA GLU A 803 12.36 -13.60 -24.42
C GLU A 803 11.36 -12.52 -24.03
N LYS A 804 10.90 -11.78 -25.02
CA LYS A 804 10.01 -10.66 -24.81
C LYS A 804 8.62 -10.90 -25.39
N VAL A 805 7.61 -10.28 -24.71
CA VAL A 805 6.26 -10.12 -25.23
C VAL A 805 5.92 -8.64 -25.20
N ASN A 806 5.49 -8.10 -26.32
CA ASN A 806 5.00 -6.73 -26.35
C ASN A 806 3.59 -6.67 -25.73
N LEU A 807 3.46 -5.96 -24.64
CA LEU A 807 2.17 -5.75 -23.98
C LEU A 807 1.28 -4.78 -24.75
N GLY A 808 1.84 -4.01 -25.71
CA GLY A 808 1.13 -3.02 -26.48
C GLY A 808 0.72 -1.79 -25.67
N LYS A 809 0.09 -0.84 -26.33
CA LYS A 809 -0.55 0.31 -25.67
C LYS A 809 -1.84 -0.12 -25.00
N SER A 810 -2.14 0.41 -23.83
CA SER A 810 -3.42 0.19 -23.17
C SER A 810 -4.15 1.51 -22.95
N TYR A 811 -5.48 1.45 -22.92
CA TYR A 811 -6.32 2.55 -22.51
C TYR A 811 -7.56 2.02 -21.78
N SER A 812 -8.03 2.80 -20.82
CA SER A 812 -9.31 2.55 -20.15
C SER A 812 -10.07 3.85 -19.98
N TRP A 813 -11.38 3.74 -20.01
CA TRP A 813 -12.30 4.78 -19.61
C TRP A 813 -13.11 4.26 -18.43
N ASP A 814 -12.98 4.92 -17.28
CA ASP A 814 -13.76 4.67 -16.09
C ASP A 814 -14.73 5.83 -15.88
N ALA A 815 -15.95 5.55 -15.46
CA ALA A 815 -16.97 6.57 -15.25
C ALA A 815 -17.67 6.38 -13.90
N ARG A 816 -18.01 7.49 -13.24
CA ARG A 816 -18.98 7.53 -12.14
C ARG A 816 -20.15 8.42 -12.53
N ILE A 817 -21.35 7.95 -12.28
CA ILE A 817 -22.59 8.73 -12.41
C ILE A 817 -23.21 8.76 -11.01
N GLY A 818 -23.23 9.94 -10.42
CA GLY A 818 -23.85 10.21 -9.12
C GLY A 818 -25.17 10.93 -9.28
N TYR A 819 -26.13 10.60 -8.44
CA TYR A 819 -27.41 11.29 -8.30
C TYR A 819 -27.69 11.52 -6.82
N ALA A 820 -28.06 12.74 -6.47
CA ALA A 820 -28.44 13.12 -5.12
C ALA A 820 -29.72 13.93 -5.13
N LYS A 821 -30.63 13.64 -4.23
CA LYS A 821 -31.92 14.33 -4.10
C LYS A 821 -32.29 14.55 -2.65
N LYS A 822 -32.56 15.81 -2.28
CA LYS A 822 -33.15 16.13 -0.98
C LYS A 822 -34.57 15.54 -0.89
N MET A 823 -34.79 14.86 0.23
CA MET A 823 -36.09 14.27 0.59
C MET A 823 -36.82 15.17 1.58
N ALA A 824 -37.43 14.64 2.64
CA ALA A 824 -38.05 15.40 3.69
C ALA A 824 -36.99 15.92 4.69
N GLY A 825 -37.11 17.19 5.09
CA GLY A 825 -36.14 17.83 6.01
C GLY A 825 -34.76 17.99 5.39
N GLU A 826 -33.72 17.71 6.16
CA GLU A 826 -32.31 17.77 5.74
C GLU A 826 -31.83 16.48 5.12
N VAL A 827 -32.67 15.44 5.09
CA VAL A 827 -32.26 14.10 4.56
C VAL A 827 -32.11 14.16 3.04
N GLU A 828 -30.96 13.69 2.56
CA GLU A 828 -30.68 13.54 1.15
C GLU A 828 -30.42 12.07 0.82
N PHE A 829 -31.16 11.53 -0.16
CA PHE A 829 -30.84 10.24 -0.79
C PHE A 829 -29.79 10.45 -1.86
N PHE A 830 -28.82 9.53 -1.96
CA PHE A 830 -27.87 9.51 -3.07
C PHE A 830 -27.62 8.10 -3.60
N THR A 831 -27.20 8.03 -4.86
CA THR A 831 -26.76 6.80 -5.49
C THR A 831 -25.60 7.09 -6.45
N ASN A 832 -24.63 6.17 -6.53
CA ASN A 832 -23.49 6.25 -7.44
C ASN A 832 -23.39 4.96 -8.23
N LEU A 833 -23.23 5.08 -9.53
CA LEU A 833 -22.90 3.99 -10.43
C LEU A 833 -21.48 4.18 -10.94
N ASP A 834 -20.57 3.29 -10.55
CA ASP A 834 -19.21 3.26 -11.09
C ASP A 834 -19.13 2.22 -12.18
N ILE A 835 -18.57 2.59 -13.32
CA ILE A 835 -18.34 1.73 -14.48
C ILE A 835 -16.85 1.77 -14.78
N TYR A 836 -16.18 0.70 -14.53
CA TYR A 836 -14.77 0.55 -14.89
C TYR A 836 -14.62 -0.07 -16.26
N ASN A 837 -13.64 0.40 -17.04
CA ASN A 837 -13.37 -0.05 -18.39
C ASN A 837 -14.66 -0.07 -19.24
N VAL A 838 -15.33 1.09 -19.36
CA VAL A 838 -16.61 1.28 -20.07
C VAL A 838 -16.59 0.62 -21.45
N LEU A 839 -15.47 0.69 -22.16
CA LEU A 839 -15.33 0.15 -23.52
C LEU A 839 -15.05 -1.35 -23.53
N ASN A 840 -14.92 -2.00 -22.38
CA ASN A 840 -14.53 -3.41 -22.25
C ASN A 840 -13.24 -3.76 -23.03
N LYS A 841 -12.26 -2.84 -23.02
CA LYS A 841 -11.00 -3.02 -23.75
C LYS A 841 -10.14 -4.10 -23.09
N ARG A 842 -9.66 -5.04 -23.91
CA ARG A 842 -8.75 -6.10 -23.47
C ARG A 842 -7.30 -5.57 -23.46
N ASN A 843 -6.83 -5.15 -22.30
CA ASN A 843 -5.49 -4.62 -22.08
C ASN A 843 -4.58 -5.70 -21.48
N LYS A 844 -3.37 -5.88 -22.01
CA LYS A 844 -2.36 -6.76 -21.42
C LYS A 844 -1.72 -6.06 -20.22
N ALA A 845 -1.76 -6.70 -19.05
CA ALA A 845 -1.19 -6.15 -17.82
C ALA A 845 0.29 -6.54 -17.64
N ARG A 846 0.59 -7.84 -17.70
CA ARG A 846 1.91 -8.41 -17.42
C ARG A 846 2.01 -9.86 -17.90
N LEU A 847 3.17 -10.48 -17.72
CA LEU A 847 3.32 -11.94 -17.78
C LEU A 847 2.83 -12.60 -16.49
N SER A 848 2.45 -13.85 -16.55
CA SER A 848 1.98 -14.63 -15.38
C SER A 848 3.11 -14.87 -14.38
N SER A 849 4.34 -15.03 -14.86
CA SER A 849 5.56 -15.16 -14.07
C SER A 849 6.78 -14.66 -14.85
N ASP A 850 7.93 -14.58 -14.17
CA ASP A 850 9.24 -14.23 -14.76
C ASP A 850 9.86 -15.34 -15.62
N THR A 851 9.23 -16.51 -15.67
CA THR A 851 9.66 -17.69 -16.45
C THR A 851 8.63 -18.18 -17.46
N SER A 852 7.48 -17.50 -17.60
CA SER A 852 6.43 -17.83 -18.55
C SER A 852 6.09 -16.64 -19.44
N LEU A 853 5.79 -16.91 -20.71
CA LEU A 853 5.29 -15.93 -21.66
C LEU A 853 3.75 -15.79 -21.64
N ASP A 854 3.06 -16.50 -20.73
CA ASP A 854 1.61 -16.40 -20.57
C ASP A 854 1.22 -15.04 -20.06
N LEU A 855 0.13 -14.51 -20.60
CA LEU A 855 -0.34 -13.15 -20.34
C LEU A 855 -1.37 -13.11 -19.21
N VAL A 856 -1.31 -12.07 -18.42
CA VAL A 856 -2.39 -11.63 -17.54
C VAL A 856 -2.96 -10.33 -18.10
N TYR A 857 -4.29 -10.22 -18.13
CA TYR A 857 -4.99 -9.04 -18.62
C TYR A 857 -5.52 -8.18 -17.48
N GLU A 858 -5.69 -6.89 -17.75
CA GLU A 858 -6.50 -6.01 -16.90
C GLU A 858 -7.97 -6.45 -16.94
N ALA A 859 -8.73 -6.09 -15.90
CA ALA A 859 -10.16 -6.35 -15.81
C ALA A 859 -10.92 -5.79 -17.03
N GLY A 860 -11.90 -6.50 -17.49
CA GLY A 860 -12.88 -6.00 -18.43
C GLY A 860 -13.85 -5.02 -17.77
N ARG A 861 -14.98 -4.76 -18.42
CA ARG A 861 -16.00 -3.85 -17.86
C ARG A 861 -16.58 -4.43 -16.57
N GLN A 862 -16.62 -3.58 -15.53
CA GLN A 862 -17.16 -3.91 -14.21
C GLN A 862 -18.07 -2.79 -13.73
N PHE A 863 -19.20 -3.17 -13.13
CA PHE A 863 -20.15 -2.24 -12.53
C PHE A 863 -20.09 -2.33 -11.00
N TRP A 864 -20.24 -1.18 -10.35
CA TRP A 864 -20.45 -1.06 -8.92
C TRP A 864 -21.61 -0.12 -8.67
N LEU A 865 -22.46 -0.46 -7.73
CA LEU A 865 -23.59 0.36 -7.33
C LEU A 865 -23.50 0.70 -5.84
N GLU A 866 -23.54 1.99 -5.52
CA GLU A 866 -23.67 2.50 -4.16
C GLU A 866 -25.02 3.21 -4.02
N ALA A 867 -25.69 3.00 -2.88
CA ALA A 867 -26.86 3.77 -2.49
C ALA A 867 -26.77 4.10 -1.00
N GLY A 868 -27.30 5.28 -0.63
CA GLY A 868 -27.24 5.74 0.74
C GLY A 868 -28.07 6.96 1.03
N ILE A 869 -28.03 7.36 2.29
CA ILE A 869 -28.67 8.58 2.81
C ILE A 869 -27.62 9.40 3.57
N ARG A 870 -27.80 10.72 3.57
CA ARG A 870 -27.05 11.65 4.41
C ARG A 870 -27.97 12.75 4.94
N TRP A 871 -27.65 13.26 6.13
CA TRP A 871 -28.44 14.29 6.80
C TRP A 871 -27.58 15.26 7.58
#